data_28932edb98992dca0db1bc45a8640418
#
_entry.id   28932edb98992dca0db1bc45a8640418
#
_cell.length_a   1.000
_cell.length_b   1.000
_cell.length_c   1.000
_cell.angle_alpha   90.00
_cell.angle_beta   90.00
_cell.angle_gamma   90.00
#
_symmetry.space_group_name_H-M   'P 1'
#
loop_
_entity.id
_entity.type
_entity.pdbx_description
1 polymer ?
#
loop_
_entity_poly.entity_id
_entity_poly.type
_entity_poly.pdbx_seq_one_letter_code
_entity_poly.pdbx_strand_id
1 'polypeptide(L)'
;MLESVDGIQGQTVDMWPGRPYPLGATFDGTGVNFALFSEVATQVELCLIDEEGKETRVELIEVDGNVWHAYIPRIQPGQCYGYRVHGPFEPSKGHRCNPYKLLLDPYAKAISGQIDGDESLFGYRFSDPTAANDLDSVGHTMLSVVTTPFFDWKDDRPPRHQYHESIIYETHVKGLTMTHPGIPDDVRGSYAAIGHPVIIDHLTSLGVTAVELLPVHQFVNDTHLADRGLSNYWGYNTIGFLSPHNGYASALDLGQQATEFKAMVKSLHEADIEVILDVVYNHTAEGNELGPTIAFRGIDNAAYYRLVDDAKQHYYDTTGTANSLLMRNPHVLQLIMDSLRYWVLEMHVDGFRFDLAATLARQFHEVDKLSAFFDIIQQDPVISQVKLIAEPWDLGDGGYQVGNFPPLWTEWNGKYRDTVRDFWRGEAASLAEFASRITGSSDLYEHSDRRPTASINFVTAHDGFTLRDLVSYNQKHNEANGEGGNDGESHNRSWNCGAEGETDDPAVNELRLRQQRNFITTMLVSQGVPMLAHGDELGRTQHGNNNVYAQDNEVSWMHWDLDADQKDLLTFTSAAIALRKAHPVLRRRRFFAGDAAHGGRSELGDILWFKPDASEMDEADWNSGFARSLMVFLNGDAIPELDDVGRPISDDHFLLLFNAHNGPIRFTMPPSRLGQNWCVRLNTATAQVDPPGVRPWRAGSTHRVDAHSVMVLSTTVVPEAERVAAKSRALRATASAAKAPMRPT
;
A
#
# COMPACT_ATOMS: atom_id res chain seq x y z
N MET A 1 -30.29 33.70 25.56
CA MET A 1 -29.70 35.03 25.67
C MET A 1 -28.49 35.06 24.77
N LEU A 2 -28.40 36.04 23.88
CA LEU A 2 -27.19 36.26 23.06
C LEU A 2 -26.12 36.79 24.00
N GLU A 3 -25.12 36.00 24.35
CA GLU A 3 -23.91 36.50 24.98
C GLU A 3 -22.97 36.92 23.86
N SER A 4 -22.75 38.22 23.71
CA SER A 4 -21.66 38.76 22.92
C SER A 4 -20.45 38.85 23.82
N VAL A 5 -19.42 38.09 23.49
CA VAL A 5 -18.13 38.12 24.18
C VAL A 5 -17.27 39.20 23.49
N ASP A 6 -16.77 40.17 24.27
CA ASP A 6 -15.78 41.10 23.74
C ASP A 6 -14.52 40.32 23.40
N GLY A 7 -14.22 40.19 22.13
CA GLY A 7 -12.92 39.67 21.69
C GLY A 7 -11.80 40.52 22.27
N ILE A 8 -10.69 39.93 22.64
CA ILE A 8 -9.53 40.57 23.32
C ILE A 8 -8.98 41.80 22.55
N GLN A 9 -9.50 42.07 21.33
CA GLN A 9 -9.19 43.26 20.51
C GLN A 9 -10.40 44.11 20.09
N GLY A 10 -11.57 43.98 20.78
CA GLY A 10 -12.68 44.92 20.59
C GLY A 10 -13.61 44.66 19.39
N GLN A 11 -13.52 43.50 18.74
CA GLN A 11 -14.57 43.00 17.82
C GLN A 11 -15.45 42.00 18.59
N THR A 12 -16.74 42.29 18.69
CA THR A 12 -17.73 41.36 19.25
C THR A 12 -18.03 40.25 18.26
N VAL A 13 -17.66 39.02 18.58
CA VAL A 13 -18.06 37.83 17.85
C VAL A 13 -19.30 37.23 18.52
N ASP A 14 -20.39 37.07 17.79
CA ASP A 14 -21.58 36.38 18.32
C ASP A 14 -21.21 34.90 18.54
N MET A 15 -21.46 34.39 19.74
CA MET A 15 -21.21 33.02 20.14
C MET A 15 -22.49 32.41 20.73
N TRP A 16 -22.79 31.18 20.35
CA TRP A 16 -23.93 30.41 20.89
C TRP A 16 -23.38 29.15 21.56
N PRO A 17 -24.15 28.50 22.47
CA PRO A 17 -23.82 27.17 22.93
C PRO A 17 -23.66 26.22 21.77
N GLY A 18 -22.53 25.52 21.73
CA GLY A 18 -22.20 24.53 20.70
C GLY A 18 -22.64 23.12 21.11
N ARG A 19 -22.06 22.13 20.47
CA ARG A 19 -22.22 20.69 20.77
C ARG A 19 -20.84 20.05 20.92
N PRO A 20 -20.65 19.12 21.88
CA PRO A 20 -19.36 18.46 22.08
C PRO A 20 -19.04 17.45 20.96
N TYR A 21 -19.98 17.13 20.07
CA TYR A 21 -19.80 16.19 18.97
C TYR A 21 -20.61 16.64 17.74
N PRO A 22 -20.06 16.43 16.51
CA PRO A 22 -18.75 15.90 16.16
C PRO A 22 -17.61 16.81 16.58
N LEU A 23 -16.41 16.22 16.84
CA LEU A 23 -15.19 16.96 17.06
C LEU A 23 -14.74 17.70 15.79
N GLY A 24 -13.99 18.79 15.96
CA GLY A 24 -13.55 19.65 14.88
C GLY A 24 -14.55 20.72 14.48
N ALA A 25 -14.35 21.32 13.31
CA ALA A 25 -15.22 22.34 12.74
C ALA A 25 -16.32 21.72 11.87
N THR A 26 -17.57 21.92 12.22
CA THR A 26 -18.75 21.41 11.48
C THR A 26 -19.61 22.55 10.97
N PHE A 27 -19.57 22.79 9.66
CA PHE A 27 -20.42 23.77 8.98
C PHE A 27 -21.81 23.22 8.72
N ASP A 28 -22.86 23.97 9.07
CA ASP A 28 -24.27 23.56 8.92
C ASP A 28 -25.08 24.41 7.90
N GLY A 29 -24.40 25.32 7.18
CA GLY A 29 -25.01 26.25 6.25
C GLY A 29 -25.31 27.63 6.82
N THR A 30 -25.31 27.79 8.13
CA THR A 30 -25.59 29.06 8.84
C THR A 30 -24.44 29.56 9.73
N GLY A 31 -23.55 28.65 10.09
CA GLY A 31 -22.37 28.88 10.91
C GLY A 31 -21.61 27.59 11.12
N VAL A 32 -20.72 27.59 12.12
CA VAL A 32 -19.83 26.48 12.40
C VAL A 32 -19.86 26.11 13.88
N ASN A 33 -20.05 24.83 14.17
CA ASN A 33 -19.78 24.26 15.48
C ASN A 33 -18.30 23.87 15.56
N PHE A 34 -17.60 24.38 16.57
CA PHE A 34 -16.21 24.04 16.90
C PHE A 34 -16.19 23.19 18.16
N ALA A 35 -15.45 22.10 18.16
CA ALA A 35 -15.32 21.20 19.30
C ALA A 35 -13.92 20.60 19.39
N LEU A 36 -13.23 20.82 20.52
CA LEU A 36 -11.85 20.40 20.78
C LEU A 36 -11.77 19.59 22.07
N PHE A 37 -11.18 18.39 22.03
CA PHE A 37 -10.90 17.58 23.21
C PHE A 37 -9.57 18.00 23.87
N SER A 38 -9.60 18.24 25.21
CA SER A 38 -8.41 18.33 26.06
C SER A 38 -8.81 18.12 27.52
N GLU A 39 -8.17 17.16 28.20
CA GLU A 39 -8.40 16.88 29.62
C GLU A 39 -7.67 17.86 30.53
N VAL A 40 -6.52 18.38 30.07
CA VAL A 40 -5.62 19.20 30.88
C VAL A 40 -5.81 20.69 30.67
N ALA A 41 -6.57 21.12 29.69
CA ALA A 41 -6.83 22.53 29.42
C ALA A 41 -7.59 23.17 30.55
N THR A 42 -7.17 24.37 30.91
CA THR A 42 -7.88 25.26 31.89
C THR A 42 -8.68 26.34 31.17
N GLN A 43 -8.35 26.64 29.92
CA GLN A 43 -9.01 27.54 28.99
C GLN A 43 -8.63 27.22 27.56
N VAL A 44 -9.54 27.34 26.61
CA VAL A 44 -9.30 27.18 25.18
C VAL A 44 -9.81 28.43 24.44
N GLU A 45 -8.95 29.03 23.63
CA GLU A 45 -9.31 30.11 22.72
C GLU A 45 -9.37 29.56 21.26
N LEU A 46 -10.52 29.74 20.63
CA LEU A 46 -10.66 29.61 19.16
C LEU A 46 -10.10 30.89 18.53
N CYS A 47 -9.16 30.73 17.64
CA CYS A 47 -8.50 31.81 16.90
C CYS A 47 -8.97 31.82 15.46
N LEU A 48 -9.76 32.81 15.06
CA LEU A 48 -10.20 33.03 13.70
C LEU A 48 -9.20 33.96 13.01
N ILE A 49 -8.67 33.53 11.86
CA ILE A 49 -7.66 34.29 11.12
C ILE A 49 -8.31 34.82 9.85
N ASP A 50 -8.22 36.13 9.60
CA ASP A 50 -8.74 36.78 8.41
C ASP A 50 -7.74 36.73 7.22
N GLU A 51 -8.14 37.26 6.08
CA GLU A 51 -7.32 37.28 4.84
C GLU A 51 -6.03 38.08 4.99
N GLU A 52 -5.99 39.07 5.91
CA GLU A 52 -4.81 39.87 6.23
C GLU A 52 -3.91 39.17 7.28
N GLY A 53 -4.27 37.97 7.76
CA GLY A 53 -3.54 37.22 8.79
C GLY A 53 -3.79 37.76 10.24
N LYS A 54 -4.79 38.60 10.45
CA LYS A 54 -5.14 39.10 11.74
C LYS A 54 -5.94 38.09 12.54
N GLU A 55 -5.53 37.85 13.78
CA GLU A 55 -6.15 36.93 14.71
C GLU A 55 -7.28 37.61 15.51
N THR A 56 -8.45 36.93 15.54
CA THR A 56 -9.54 37.25 16.46
C THR A 56 -9.77 36.05 17.38
N ARG A 57 -9.61 36.24 18.71
CA ARG A 57 -9.71 35.15 19.69
C ARG A 57 -11.08 35.16 20.36
N VAL A 58 -11.65 33.96 20.47
CA VAL A 58 -12.93 33.71 21.15
C VAL A 58 -12.71 32.60 22.18
N GLU A 59 -12.95 32.90 23.45
CA GLU A 59 -12.86 31.91 24.53
C GLU A 59 -14.02 30.90 24.42
N LEU A 60 -13.72 29.61 24.41
CA LEU A 60 -14.73 28.55 24.47
C LEU A 60 -15.11 28.32 25.92
N ILE A 61 -16.36 28.61 26.27
CA ILE A 61 -16.86 28.56 27.67
C ILE A 61 -17.63 27.30 28.01
N GLU A 62 -18.15 26.58 27.02
CA GLU A 62 -18.88 25.35 27.24
C GLU A 62 -17.94 24.15 27.20
N VAL A 63 -18.05 23.27 28.20
CA VAL A 63 -17.23 22.05 28.32
C VAL A 63 -18.08 20.88 28.74
N ASP A 64 -18.14 19.84 27.91
CA ASP A 64 -18.81 18.59 28.20
C ASP A 64 -17.87 17.41 28.01
N GLY A 65 -17.58 16.61 29.03
CA GLY A 65 -16.71 15.45 28.96
C GLY A 65 -15.30 15.75 28.42
N ASN A 66 -14.68 16.85 28.89
CA ASN A 66 -13.39 17.37 28.44
C ASN A 66 -13.37 17.88 27.01
N VAL A 67 -14.52 18.07 26.37
CA VAL A 67 -14.63 18.68 25.05
C VAL A 67 -15.08 20.12 25.18
N TRP A 68 -14.24 21.04 24.74
CA TRP A 68 -14.45 22.50 24.69
C TRP A 68 -15.18 22.84 23.40
N HIS A 69 -16.35 23.51 23.46
CA HIS A 69 -17.13 23.74 22.26
C HIS A 69 -17.89 25.06 22.24
N ALA A 70 -18.15 25.57 21.05
CA ALA A 70 -19.03 26.69 20.78
C ALA A 70 -19.58 26.63 19.35
N TYR A 71 -20.69 27.30 19.12
CA TYR A 71 -21.22 27.58 17.80
C TYR A 71 -20.99 29.03 17.42
N ILE A 72 -20.33 29.30 16.31
CA ILE A 72 -20.08 30.61 15.76
C ILE A 72 -20.95 30.84 14.52
N PRO A 73 -21.99 31.68 14.60
CA PRO A 73 -22.85 31.94 13.45
C PRO A 73 -22.13 32.76 12.38
N ARG A 74 -22.60 32.57 11.13
CA ARG A 74 -22.12 33.31 9.92
C ARG A 74 -20.71 32.97 9.45
N ILE A 75 -19.94 32.14 10.14
CA ILE A 75 -18.70 31.61 9.59
C ILE A 75 -19.01 30.79 8.35
N GLN A 76 -18.19 30.96 7.30
CA GLN A 76 -18.35 30.29 6.01
C GLN A 76 -17.16 29.34 5.73
N PRO A 77 -17.32 28.36 4.84
CA PRO A 77 -16.18 27.60 4.29
C PRO A 77 -15.11 28.54 3.75
N GLY A 78 -13.82 28.18 3.94
CA GLY A 78 -12.66 29.01 3.64
C GLY A 78 -12.13 29.79 4.86
N GLN A 79 -12.89 29.89 5.94
CA GLN A 79 -12.38 30.52 7.18
C GLN A 79 -11.20 29.74 7.73
N CYS A 80 -10.05 30.42 7.86
CA CYS A 80 -8.88 29.89 8.56
C CYS A 80 -9.02 30.01 10.06
N TYR A 81 -8.60 28.99 10.81
CA TYR A 81 -8.67 28.97 12.27
C TYR A 81 -7.60 28.09 12.90
N GLY A 82 -7.44 28.21 14.20
CA GLY A 82 -6.64 27.34 15.06
C GLY A 82 -7.06 27.49 16.51
N TYR A 83 -6.32 26.88 17.42
CA TYR A 83 -6.59 26.93 18.85
C TYR A 83 -5.37 27.39 19.65
N ARG A 84 -5.62 28.13 20.76
CA ARG A 84 -4.64 28.34 21.79
C ARG A 84 -5.13 27.70 23.06
N VAL A 85 -4.31 26.83 23.65
CA VAL A 85 -4.68 26.02 24.80
C VAL A 85 -3.88 26.51 26.03
N HIS A 86 -4.58 26.96 27.04
CA HIS A 86 -4.03 27.27 28.36
C HIS A 86 -4.10 26.03 29.24
N GLY A 87 -3.02 25.74 29.93
CA GLY A 87 -2.90 24.57 30.80
C GLY A 87 -1.49 24.43 31.36
N PRO A 88 -1.17 23.32 32.00
CA PRO A 88 0.15 23.12 32.60
C PRO A 88 1.25 22.97 31.53
N PHE A 89 2.36 23.69 31.74
CA PHE A 89 3.63 23.45 31.09
C PHE A 89 4.60 22.83 32.10
N GLU A 90 4.51 21.51 32.26
CA GLU A 90 5.30 20.74 33.21
C GLU A 90 5.88 19.50 32.48
N PRO A 91 6.94 19.63 31.65
CA PRO A 91 7.47 18.55 30.82
C PRO A 91 7.79 17.28 31.61
N SER A 92 8.29 17.40 32.84
CA SER A 92 8.59 16.23 33.71
C SER A 92 7.34 15.40 34.08
N LYS A 93 6.14 15.98 33.97
CA LYS A 93 4.85 15.30 34.14
C LYS A 93 4.17 14.95 32.84
N GLY A 94 4.76 15.30 31.71
CA GLY A 94 4.22 15.07 30.37
C GLY A 94 3.29 16.16 29.86
N HIS A 95 3.18 17.32 30.51
CA HIS A 95 2.29 18.42 30.12
C HIS A 95 3.05 19.52 29.37
N ARG A 96 2.51 19.97 28.23
CA ARG A 96 3.19 20.91 27.33
C ARG A 96 2.26 21.96 26.72
N CYS A 97 1.16 22.32 27.40
CA CYS A 97 0.29 23.42 26.98
C CYS A 97 1.05 24.75 26.97
N ASN A 98 0.90 25.52 25.89
CA ASN A 98 1.53 26.82 25.76
C ASN A 98 0.64 27.75 24.90
N PRO A 99 -0.02 28.77 25.47
CA PRO A 99 -0.95 29.63 24.75
C PRO A 99 -0.29 30.53 23.70
N TYR A 100 1.04 30.62 23.67
CA TYR A 100 1.76 31.30 22.59
C TYR A 100 1.85 30.47 21.31
N LYS A 101 1.37 29.23 21.34
CA LYS A 101 1.35 28.36 20.17
C LYS A 101 -0.04 28.31 19.56
N LEU A 102 -0.16 28.74 18.30
CA LEU A 102 -1.36 28.54 17.50
C LEU A 102 -1.36 27.13 16.95
N LEU A 103 -2.33 26.32 17.39
CA LEU A 103 -2.36 24.87 17.17
C LEU A 103 -3.38 24.49 16.10
N LEU A 104 -3.05 23.52 15.28
CA LEU A 104 -3.99 22.89 14.36
C LEU A 104 -5.08 22.13 15.12
N ASP A 105 -6.27 22.10 14.55
CA ASP A 105 -7.33 21.21 14.97
C ASP A 105 -7.01 19.76 14.52
N PRO A 106 -6.93 18.78 15.45
CA PRO A 106 -6.74 17.38 15.09
C PRO A 106 -7.79 16.82 14.11
N TYR A 107 -8.95 17.45 14.04
CA TYR A 107 -10.07 17.07 13.16
C TYR A 107 -10.20 18.00 11.93
N ALA A 108 -9.21 18.83 11.64
CA ALA A 108 -9.23 19.67 10.45
C ALA A 108 -9.37 18.84 9.16
N LYS A 109 -10.36 19.15 8.33
CA LYS A 109 -10.63 18.49 7.04
C LYS A 109 -9.88 19.13 5.87
N ALA A 110 -9.31 20.31 6.09
CA ALA A 110 -8.37 20.97 5.20
C ALA A 110 -7.41 21.83 6.03
N ILE A 111 -6.19 21.95 5.54
CA ILE A 111 -5.10 22.71 6.17
C ILE A 111 -4.47 23.60 5.11
N SER A 112 -4.13 24.82 5.49
CA SER A 112 -3.48 25.84 4.66
C SER A 112 -2.12 26.21 5.20
N GLY A 113 -1.21 26.62 4.33
CA GLY A 113 0.14 27.04 4.68
C GLY A 113 1.11 25.88 4.90
N GLN A 114 2.29 26.24 5.39
CA GLN A 114 3.38 25.33 5.74
C GLN A 114 4.07 25.86 6.99
N ILE A 115 4.82 25.03 7.70
CA ILE A 115 5.72 25.49 8.76
C ILE A 115 7.03 25.96 8.14
N ASP A 116 7.67 26.96 8.76
CA ASP A 116 8.93 27.53 8.27
C ASP A 116 10.15 27.22 9.15
N GLY A 117 9.96 26.42 10.23
CA GLY A 117 11.04 26.02 11.14
C GLY A 117 11.46 27.09 12.15
N ASP A 118 10.73 28.21 12.27
CA ASP A 118 11.02 29.27 13.22
C ASP A 118 11.00 28.78 14.70
N GLU A 119 11.83 29.37 15.57
CA GLU A 119 11.88 29.03 17.01
C GLU A 119 10.52 29.20 17.70
N SER A 120 9.65 30.07 17.19
CA SER A 120 8.30 30.27 17.71
C SER A 120 7.42 29.02 17.64
N LEU A 121 7.71 28.09 16.78
CA LEU A 121 6.99 26.80 16.67
C LEU A 121 7.24 25.86 17.85
N PHE A 122 8.32 26.07 18.60
CA PHE A 122 8.68 25.17 19.68
C PHE A 122 8.06 25.67 21.02
N GLY A 123 7.39 24.77 21.74
CA GLY A 123 6.72 25.10 23.02
C GLY A 123 7.69 25.42 24.15
N TYR A 124 8.96 25.09 24.01
CA TYR A 124 10.03 25.29 24.98
C TYR A 124 11.10 26.28 24.45
N ARG A 125 11.89 26.88 25.34
CA ARG A 125 13.03 27.73 24.94
C ARG A 125 14.24 26.89 24.60
N PHE A 126 14.93 27.18 23.51
CA PHE A 126 16.13 26.42 23.10
C PHE A 126 17.25 26.48 24.15
N SER A 127 17.31 27.56 24.93
CA SER A 127 18.25 27.73 26.04
C SER A 127 17.90 26.90 27.30
N ASP A 128 16.63 26.53 27.47
CA ASP A 128 16.12 25.75 28.61
C ASP A 128 14.86 24.97 28.18
N PRO A 129 14.98 23.71 27.81
CA PRO A 129 13.83 22.88 27.39
C PRO A 129 12.76 22.64 28.46
N THR A 130 13.02 23.01 29.73
CA THR A 130 12.04 22.93 30.82
C THR A 130 11.20 24.18 30.95
N ALA A 131 11.58 25.28 30.30
CA ALA A 131 10.89 26.56 30.33
C ALA A 131 10.03 26.76 29.07
N ALA A 132 8.80 27.30 29.28
CA ALA A 132 7.92 27.62 28.16
C ALA A 132 8.49 28.77 27.30
N ASN A 133 8.33 28.63 25.97
CA ASN A 133 8.70 29.67 25.00
C ASN A 133 7.55 30.65 24.82
N ASP A 134 7.82 31.95 24.99
CA ASP A 134 6.87 33.04 24.87
C ASP A 134 6.83 33.74 23.50
N LEU A 135 7.54 33.20 22.49
CA LEU A 135 7.42 33.65 21.12
C LEU A 135 6.08 33.16 20.52
N ASP A 136 5.37 34.03 19.83
CA ASP A 136 4.10 33.69 19.18
C ASP A 136 4.35 32.95 17.86
N SER A 137 3.67 31.84 17.65
CA SER A 137 3.80 31.03 16.42
C SER A 137 2.87 31.47 15.29
N VAL A 138 2.01 32.47 15.48
CA VAL A 138 1.14 33.00 14.43
C VAL A 138 1.98 33.53 13.28
N GLY A 139 1.63 33.12 12.03
CA GLY A 139 2.40 33.46 10.83
C GLY A 139 3.53 32.49 10.47
N HIS A 140 3.93 31.58 11.39
CA HIS A 140 4.97 30.57 11.19
C HIS A 140 4.41 29.14 11.11
N THR A 141 3.13 28.95 11.48
CA THR A 141 2.45 27.65 11.51
C THR A 141 1.40 27.53 10.42
N MET A 142 0.94 26.32 10.18
CA MET A 142 -0.22 26.02 9.32
C MET A 142 -1.53 26.40 10.04
N LEU A 143 -2.59 26.57 9.25
CA LEU A 143 -3.93 26.90 9.72
C LEU A 143 -4.93 25.84 9.30
N SER A 144 -5.83 25.48 10.21
CA SER A 144 -7.01 24.70 9.90
C SER A 144 -8.00 25.52 9.07
N VAL A 145 -8.73 24.88 8.14
CA VAL A 145 -9.68 25.56 7.26
C VAL A 145 -11.06 24.93 7.39
N VAL A 146 -12.09 25.75 7.59
CA VAL A 146 -13.48 25.32 7.56
C VAL A 146 -13.85 24.87 6.16
N THR A 147 -14.38 23.66 6.02
CA THR A 147 -14.77 23.08 4.73
C THR A 147 -16.29 22.93 4.62
N THR A 148 -16.78 22.86 3.38
CA THR A 148 -18.16 22.41 3.13
C THR A 148 -18.17 20.88 2.99
N PRO A 149 -19.13 20.16 3.58
CA PRO A 149 -19.26 18.72 3.40
C PRO A 149 -19.81 18.36 2.01
N PHE A 150 -20.40 19.33 1.29
CA PHE A 150 -21.07 19.07 0.04
C PHE A 150 -20.07 18.77 -1.10
N PHE A 151 -20.32 17.65 -1.79
CA PHE A 151 -19.69 17.31 -3.07
C PHE A 151 -20.68 16.52 -3.92
N ASP A 152 -20.75 16.80 -5.23
CA ASP A 152 -21.68 16.11 -6.13
C ASP A 152 -21.09 14.76 -6.61
N TRP A 153 -21.29 13.73 -5.83
CA TRP A 153 -20.89 12.37 -6.18
C TRP A 153 -21.72 11.76 -7.32
N LYS A 154 -22.91 12.30 -7.62
CA LYS A 154 -23.85 11.74 -8.62
C LYS A 154 -24.14 10.25 -8.35
N ASP A 155 -23.83 9.40 -9.34
CA ASP A 155 -24.04 7.95 -9.30
C ASP A 155 -22.75 7.17 -8.93
N ASP A 156 -21.79 7.83 -8.27
CA ASP A 156 -20.54 7.19 -7.86
C ASP A 156 -20.78 5.93 -7.04
N ARG A 157 -20.03 4.88 -7.34
CA ARG A 157 -20.09 3.58 -6.64
C ARG A 157 -18.71 2.98 -6.54
N PRO A 158 -18.31 2.54 -5.35
CA PRO A 158 -17.09 1.76 -5.17
C PRO A 158 -17.04 0.53 -6.08
N PRO A 159 -15.95 0.23 -6.79
CA PRO A 159 -15.82 -0.93 -7.67
C PRO A 159 -15.99 -2.27 -6.92
N ARG A 160 -15.46 -2.40 -5.70
CA ARG A 160 -15.56 -3.58 -4.82
C ARG A 160 -14.97 -4.85 -5.43
N HIS A 161 -13.81 -4.76 -6.06
CA HIS A 161 -13.08 -5.94 -6.53
C HIS A 161 -12.75 -6.88 -5.38
N GLN A 162 -12.96 -8.18 -5.60
CA GLN A 162 -12.53 -9.18 -4.62
C GLN A 162 -10.99 -9.23 -4.56
N TYR A 163 -10.40 -9.49 -3.41
CA TYR A 163 -8.94 -9.57 -3.26
C TYR A 163 -8.25 -10.49 -4.28
N HIS A 164 -8.86 -11.63 -4.63
CA HIS A 164 -8.27 -12.56 -5.61
C HIS A 164 -8.33 -12.03 -7.06
N GLU A 165 -9.07 -10.98 -7.33
CA GLU A 165 -9.17 -10.30 -8.62
C GLU A 165 -8.32 -9.03 -8.67
N SER A 166 -7.88 -8.56 -7.50
CA SER A 166 -7.14 -7.30 -7.37
C SER A 166 -5.73 -7.40 -7.96
N ILE A 167 -5.35 -6.33 -8.64
CA ILE A 167 -4.00 -5.98 -9.07
C ILE A 167 -3.74 -4.60 -8.48
N ILE A 168 -2.92 -4.54 -7.44
CA ILE A 168 -2.62 -3.29 -6.73
C ILE A 168 -1.43 -2.60 -7.41
N TYR A 169 -1.52 -1.28 -7.53
CA TYR A 169 -0.46 -0.42 -8.05
C TYR A 169 -0.13 0.63 -7.00
N GLU A 170 0.98 0.42 -6.28
CA GLU A 170 1.48 1.37 -5.31
C GLU A 170 2.07 2.58 -6.02
N THR A 171 1.65 3.80 -5.66
CA THR A 171 2.09 4.99 -6.38
C THR A 171 2.09 6.26 -5.53
N HIS A 172 2.97 7.19 -5.91
CA HIS A 172 3.05 8.53 -5.33
C HIS A 172 2.30 9.53 -6.21
N VAL A 173 1.42 10.36 -5.62
CA VAL A 173 0.61 11.34 -6.35
C VAL A 173 1.46 12.21 -7.28
N LYS A 174 2.49 12.85 -6.75
CA LYS A 174 3.38 13.72 -7.51
C LYS A 174 4.29 12.93 -8.44
N GLY A 175 4.92 11.88 -7.91
CA GLY A 175 5.93 11.11 -8.64
C GLY A 175 5.43 10.45 -9.92
N LEU A 176 4.19 9.95 -9.93
CA LEU A 176 3.59 9.34 -11.12
C LEU A 176 3.36 10.35 -12.24
N THR A 177 3.00 11.59 -11.90
CA THR A 177 2.38 12.51 -12.86
C THR A 177 3.24 13.70 -13.25
N MET A 178 4.27 14.04 -12.45
CA MET A 178 5.01 15.30 -12.53
C MET A 178 5.70 15.53 -13.87
N THR A 179 6.19 14.49 -14.54
CA THR A 179 6.91 14.60 -15.82
C THR A 179 6.07 14.16 -17.01
N HIS A 180 4.79 13.83 -16.83
CA HIS A 180 3.97 13.29 -17.93
C HIS A 180 3.65 14.34 -18.99
N PRO A 181 4.09 14.15 -20.26
CA PRO A 181 3.97 15.18 -21.31
C PRO A 181 2.53 15.48 -21.73
N GLY A 182 1.58 14.56 -21.48
CA GLY A 182 0.16 14.73 -21.81
C GLY A 182 -0.66 15.41 -20.72
N ILE A 183 -0.04 15.81 -19.59
CA ILE A 183 -0.71 16.51 -18.48
C ILE A 183 -0.32 17.99 -18.54
N PRO A 184 -1.28 18.94 -18.44
CA PRO A 184 -0.99 20.36 -18.34
C PRO A 184 -0.08 20.68 -17.15
N ASP A 185 0.85 21.63 -17.33
CA ASP A 185 1.88 21.95 -16.33
C ASP A 185 1.30 22.42 -14.98
N ASP A 186 0.17 23.08 -15.00
CA ASP A 186 -0.52 23.65 -13.83
C ASP A 186 -1.23 22.60 -12.95
N VAL A 187 -1.42 21.38 -13.47
CA VAL A 187 -2.02 20.26 -12.68
C VAL A 187 -1.05 19.10 -12.43
N ARG A 188 0.15 19.11 -13.01
CA ARG A 188 1.15 18.05 -12.77
C ARG A 188 1.47 17.94 -11.28
N GLY A 189 1.63 16.71 -10.80
CA GLY A 189 1.95 16.43 -9.42
C GLY A 189 0.79 16.56 -8.43
N SER A 190 -0.43 16.76 -8.92
CA SER A 190 -1.62 16.98 -8.09
C SER A 190 -2.60 15.81 -8.13
N TYR A 191 -3.63 15.86 -7.27
CA TYR A 191 -4.76 14.93 -7.31
C TYR A 191 -5.49 14.97 -8.66
N ALA A 192 -5.66 16.15 -9.26
CA ALA A 192 -6.27 16.29 -10.57
C ALA A 192 -5.46 15.58 -11.67
N ALA A 193 -4.15 15.50 -11.52
CA ALA A 193 -3.29 14.77 -12.45
C ALA A 193 -3.48 13.26 -12.37
N ILE A 194 -3.69 12.69 -11.18
CA ILE A 194 -4.01 11.25 -11.02
C ILE A 194 -5.35 10.92 -11.69
N GLY A 195 -6.37 11.79 -11.52
CA GLY A 195 -7.67 11.67 -12.18
C GLY A 195 -7.66 12.02 -13.69
N HIS A 196 -6.53 12.41 -14.25
CA HIS A 196 -6.45 12.81 -15.65
C HIS A 196 -6.57 11.60 -16.60
N PRO A 197 -7.30 11.71 -17.74
CA PRO A 197 -7.53 10.57 -18.65
C PRO A 197 -6.27 9.81 -19.08
N VAL A 198 -5.13 10.47 -19.30
CA VAL A 198 -3.90 9.77 -19.73
C VAL A 198 -3.33 8.85 -18.66
N ILE A 199 -3.50 9.15 -17.37
CA ILE A 199 -3.10 8.28 -16.27
C ILE A 199 -4.10 7.14 -16.09
N ILE A 200 -5.39 7.45 -16.17
CA ILE A 200 -6.46 6.44 -16.14
C ILE A 200 -6.29 5.44 -17.29
N ASP A 201 -6.00 5.92 -18.51
CA ASP A 201 -5.74 5.08 -19.68
C ASP A 201 -4.49 4.19 -19.47
N HIS A 202 -3.42 4.70 -18.84
CA HIS A 202 -2.26 3.89 -18.49
C HIS A 202 -2.63 2.77 -17.52
N LEU A 203 -3.26 3.11 -16.39
CA LEU A 203 -3.65 2.15 -15.35
C LEU A 203 -4.62 1.08 -15.89
N THR A 204 -5.62 1.47 -16.65
CA THR A 204 -6.59 0.53 -17.23
C THR A 204 -5.97 -0.36 -18.31
N SER A 205 -5.09 0.20 -19.17
CA SER A 205 -4.36 -0.56 -20.20
C SER A 205 -3.37 -1.55 -19.58
N LEU A 206 -2.77 -1.21 -18.45
CA LEU A 206 -1.93 -2.11 -17.68
C LEU A 206 -2.76 -3.22 -17.02
N GLY A 207 -4.03 -2.96 -16.71
CA GLY A 207 -4.94 -3.91 -16.08
C GLY A 207 -5.03 -3.78 -14.55
N VAL A 208 -4.57 -2.66 -14.00
CA VAL A 208 -4.69 -2.30 -12.57
C VAL A 208 -6.16 -2.24 -12.15
N THR A 209 -6.46 -2.68 -10.95
CA THR A 209 -7.81 -2.63 -10.34
C THR A 209 -7.86 -1.79 -9.08
N ALA A 210 -6.72 -1.47 -8.48
CA ALA A 210 -6.63 -0.61 -7.31
C ALA A 210 -5.32 0.17 -7.34
N VAL A 211 -5.38 1.46 -7.04
CA VAL A 211 -4.19 2.27 -6.73
C VAL A 211 -4.03 2.33 -5.21
N GLU A 212 -2.80 2.11 -4.72
CA GLU A 212 -2.40 2.33 -3.34
C GLU A 212 -1.55 3.59 -3.31
N LEU A 213 -2.12 4.68 -2.80
CA LEU A 213 -1.46 5.99 -2.77
C LEU A 213 -0.56 6.10 -1.55
N LEU A 214 0.72 6.42 -1.74
CA LEU A 214 1.59 6.85 -0.65
C LEU A 214 0.92 7.97 0.15
N PRO A 215 1.36 8.26 1.39
CA PRO A 215 0.61 9.10 2.31
C PRO A 215 0.08 10.40 1.70
N VAL A 216 -1.23 10.54 1.74
CA VAL A 216 -1.97 11.73 1.28
C VAL A 216 -2.59 12.52 2.43
N HIS A 217 -2.49 12.04 3.66
CA HIS A 217 -2.82 12.87 4.83
C HIS A 217 -1.87 14.06 4.89
N GLN A 218 -2.33 15.20 5.43
CA GLN A 218 -1.45 16.36 5.58
C GLN A 218 -0.22 15.99 6.40
N PHE A 219 0.95 16.12 5.79
CA PHE A 219 2.24 15.90 6.42
C PHE A 219 3.10 17.18 6.45
N VAL A 220 4.19 17.11 7.16
CA VAL A 220 5.10 18.25 7.40
C VAL A 220 6.46 17.92 6.81
N ASN A 221 7.12 18.93 6.26
CA ASN A 221 8.51 18.80 5.87
C ASN A 221 9.40 18.88 7.12
N ASP A 222 10.32 17.95 7.25
CA ASP A 222 11.24 17.90 8.40
C ASP A 222 12.23 19.06 8.36
N THR A 223 12.45 19.72 9.50
CA THR A 223 13.38 20.85 9.60
C THR A 223 14.79 20.47 9.13
N HIS A 224 15.28 19.27 9.47
CA HIS A 224 16.60 18.81 9.07
C HIS A 224 16.74 18.57 7.54
N LEU A 225 15.62 18.29 6.85
CA LEU A 225 15.60 18.20 5.38
C LEU A 225 15.59 19.61 4.78
N ALA A 226 14.76 20.50 5.31
CA ALA A 226 14.69 21.90 4.86
C ALA A 226 16.05 22.60 4.98
N ASP A 227 16.80 22.39 6.06
CA ASP A 227 18.16 22.90 6.27
C ASP A 227 19.16 22.41 5.21
N ARG A 228 18.89 21.26 4.58
CA ARG A 228 19.70 20.69 3.49
C ARG A 228 19.16 21.02 2.11
N GLY A 229 18.06 21.77 2.00
CA GLY A 229 17.37 22.04 0.74
C GLY A 229 16.65 20.83 0.15
N LEU A 230 16.32 19.85 1.00
CA LEU A 230 15.54 18.65 0.68
C LEU A 230 14.10 18.80 1.17
N SER A 231 13.22 17.92 0.70
CA SER A 231 11.82 17.90 1.10
C SER A 231 11.39 16.47 1.41
N ASN A 232 10.53 16.30 2.41
CA ASN A 232 9.88 15.00 2.65
C ASN A 232 8.99 14.67 1.44
N TYR A 233 9.43 13.71 0.64
CA TYR A 233 8.75 13.31 -0.57
C TYR A 233 7.71 12.21 -0.31
N TRP A 234 8.03 11.21 0.52
CA TRP A 234 7.10 10.09 0.74
C TRP A 234 5.86 10.47 1.56
N GLY A 235 5.98 11.41 2.50
CA GLY A 235 4.86 11.87 3.32
C GLY A 235 4.65 11.14 4.64
N TYR A 236 5.58 10.28 5.09
CA TYR A 236 5.48 9.56 6.37
C TYR A 236 5.81 10.45 7.58
N ASN A 237 5.30 11.67 7.59
CA ASN A 237 5.45 12.65 8.66
C ASN A 237 4.13 13.40 8.88
N THR A 238 3.07 12.64 9.15
CA THR A 238 1.67 13.08 9.19
C THR A 238 1.38 13.98 10.40
N ILE A 239 0.53 14.99 10.18
CA ILE A 239 0.00 15.86 11.25
C ILE A 239 -1.53 16.01 11.18
N GLY A 240 -2.13 15.94 9.98
CA GLY A 240 -3.58 16.13 9.79
C GLY A 240 -4.26 14.88 9.27
N PHE A 241 -4.84 14.06 10.14
CA PHE A 241 -5.39 12.74 9.78
C PHE A 241 -6.67 12.78 8.94
N LEU A 242 -7.38 13.93 8.89
CA LEU A 242 -8.61 14.09 8.11
C LEU A 242 -8.43 15.06 6.93
N SER A 243 -7.25 15.60 6.72
CA SER A 243 -6.98 16.59 5.66
C SER A 243 -6.14 15.95 4.54
N PRO A 244 -6.57 16.03 3.27
CA PRO A 244 -5.66 15.76 2.16
C PRO A 244 -4.49 16.75 2.16
N HIS A 245 -3.30 16.26 1.82
CA HIS A 245 -2.10 17.09 1.77
C HIS A 245 -2.25 18.25 0.78
N ASN A 246 -2.09 19.47 1.28
CA ASN A 246 -2.30 20.69 0.51
C ASN A 246 -1.31 20.87 -0.65
N GLY A 247 -0.10 20.31 -0.53
CA GLY A 247 0.92 20.34 -1.59
C GLY A 247 0.58 19.51 -2.84
N TYR A 248 -0.45 18.67 -2.79
CA TYR A 248 -0.95 17.91 -3.95
C TYR A 248 -2.21 18.50 -4.56
N ALA A 249 -2.65 19.67 -4.13
CA ALA A 249 -3.75 20.38 -4.77
C ALA A 249 -3.26 21.29 -5.91
N SER A 250 -3.94 21.28 -7.05
CA SER A 250 -3.71 22.22 -8.15
C SER A 250 -4.43 23.54 -7.92
N ALA A 251 -5.55 23.50 -7.19
CA ALA A 251 -6.33 24.69 -6.85
C ALA A 251 -5.69 25.43 -5.64
N LEU A 252 -5.63 26.76 -5.74
CA LEU A 252 -5.05 27.61 -4.70
C LEU A 252 -6.07 28.06 -3.65
N ASP A 253 -7.35 27.82 -3.86
CA ASP A 253 -8.43 28.23 -2.98
C ASP A 253 -8.44 27.38 -1.70
N LEU A 254 -8.73 28.03 -0.56
CA LEU A 254 -8.73 27.41 0.77
C LEU A 254 -9.77 26.28 0.87
N GLY A 255 -9.31 25.07 1.19
CA GLY A 255 -10.15 23.89 1.36
C GLY A 255 -10.44 23.10 0.07
N GLN A 256 -10.00 23.58 -1.10
CA GLN A 256 -10.24 22.92 -2.40
C GLN A 256 -9.48 21.59 -2.57
N GLN A 257 -8.40 21.34 -1.81
CA GLN A 257 -7.71 20.05 -1.80
C GLN A 257 -8.66 18.88 -1.53
N ALA A 258 -9.64 19.04 -0.65
CA ALA A 258 -10.63 18.01 -0.35
C ALA A 258 -11.58 17.77 -1.54
N THR A 259 -11.98 18.82 -2.25
CA THR A 259 -12.82 18.74 -3.45
C THR A 259 -12.09 18.07 -4.60
N GLU A 260 -10.82 18.44 -4.80
CA GLU A 260 -9.97 17.89 -5.86
C GLU A 260 -9.67 16.39 -5.62
N PHE A 261 -9.39 16.02 -4.37
CA PHE A 261 -9.24 14.61 -3.99
C PHE A 261 -10.52 13.80 -4.27
N LYS A 262 -11.70 14.30 -3.89
CA LYS A 262 -12.99 13.65 -4.20
C LYS A 262 -13.22 13.49 -5.70
N ALA A 263 -12.82 14.49 -6.50
CA ALA A 263 -12.93 14.42 -7.96
C ALA A 263 -11.99 13.35 -8.54
N MET A 264 -10.78 13.21 -8.01
CA MET A 264 -9.83 12.14 -8.37
C MET A 264 -10.44 10.76 -8.10
N VAL A 265 -10.92 10.51 -6.87
CA VAL A 265 -11.55 9.23 -6.49
C VAL A 265 -12.70 8.90 -7.43
N LYS A 266 -13.60 9.85 -7.68
CA LYS A 266 -14.71 9.67 -8.60
C LYS A 266 -14.26 9.28 -10.01
N SER A 267 -13.22 9.92 -10.55
CA SER A 267 -12.69 9.60 -11.88
C SER A 267 -12.07 8.20 -11.94
N LEU A 268 -11.41 7.74 -10.87
CA LEU A 268 -10.87 6.39 -10.76
C LEU A 268 -11.99 5.34 -10.65
N HIS A 269 -13.04 5.59 -9.85
CA HIS A 269 -14.21 4.71 -9.77
C HIS A 269 -14.95 4.59 -11.11
N GLU A 270 -15.10 5.69 -11.86
CA GLU A 270 -15.68 5.66 -13.22
C GLU A 270 -14.87 4.77 -14.18
N ALA A 271 -13.58 4.55 -13.90
CA ALA A 271 -12.68 3.65 -14.64
C ALA A 271 -12.56 2.24 -14.01
N ASP A 272 -13.40 1.90 -13.03
CA ASP A 272 -13.37 0.61 -12.30
C ASP A 272 -12.05 0.38 -11.52
N ILE A 273 -11.47 1.45 -10.96
CA ILE A 273 -10.23 1.42 -10.18
C ILE A 273 -10.53 1.86 -8.74
N GLU A 274 -10.21 1.01 -7.76
CA GLU A 274 -10.30 1.31 -6.33
C GLU A 274 -9.17 2.22 -5.87
N VAL A 275 -9.41 2.97 -4.79
CA VAL A 275 -8.42 3.84 -4.13
C VAL A 275 -8.13 3.33 -2.72
N ILE A 276 -6.89 2.94 -2.47
CA ILE A 276 -6.36 2.53 -1.17
C ILE A 276 -5.41 3.62 -0.69
N LEU A 277 -5.52 4.00 0.58
CA LEU A 277 -4.62 5.00 1.17
C LEU A 277 -3.59 4.33 2.07
N ASP A 278 -2.34 4.72 1.90
CA ASP A 278 -1.30 4.46 2.90
C ASP A 278 -1.46 5.47 4.05
N VAL A 279 -1.70 4.97 5.26
CA VAL A 279 -2.06 5.79 6.42
C VAL A 279 -1.10 5.60 7.58
N VAL A 280 -0.66 6.73 8.13
CA VAL A 280 0.32 6.78 9.21
C VAL A 280 -0.39 7.24 10.48
N TYR A 281 -0.88 6.29 11.29
CA TYR A 281 -1.53 6.56 12.57
C TYR A 281 -0.66 6.18 13.78
N ASN A 282 0.53 5.67 13.54
CA ASN A 282 1.41 5.20 14.60
C ASN A 282 2.20 6.31 15.27
N HIS A 283 2.49 7.42 14.56
CA HIS A 283 3.25 8.57 15.03
C HIS A 283 2.76 9.89 14.39
N THR A 284 3.35 11.01 14.77
CA THR A 284 3.07 12.34 14.19
C THR A 284 4.34 13.12 13.89
N ALA A 285 4.21 14.16 13.07
CA ALA A 285 5.28 15.08 12.68
C ALA A 285 5.84 15.92 13.84
N GLU A 286 5.31 15.85 15.05
CA GLU A 286 5.83 16.60 16.18
C GLU A 286 7.15 16.04 16.76
N GLY A 287 7.60 14.84 16.29
CA GLY A 287 8.88 14.24 16.68
C GLY A 287 9.01 13.97 18.18
N ASN A 288 10.26 13.97 18.70
CA ASN A 288 10.52 13.76 20.13
C ASN A 288 10.19 15.01 20.96
N GLU A 289 10.56 14.99 22.26
CA GLU A 289 10.33 16.10 23.21
C GLU A 289 10.94 17.45 22.80
N LEU A 290 11.87 17.43 21.85
CA LEU A 290 12.51 18.62 21.28
C LEU A 290 11.96 19.02 19.91
N GLY A 291 10.90 18.37 19.45
CA GLY A 291 10.21 18.71 18.21
C GLY A 291 9.26 19.91 18.36
N PRO A 292 8.66 20.38 17.26
CA PRO A 292 7.74 21.51 17.26
C PRO A 292 6.43 21.20 17.99
N THR A 293 5.70 22.22 18.39
CA THR A 293 4.38 22.15 19.02
C THR A 293 3.38 22.79 18.06
N ILE A 294 2.73 21.99 17.24
CA ILE A 294 1.89 22.44 16.13
C ILE A 294 0.44 21.92 16.18
N ALA A 295 0.19 20.87 16.98
CA ALA A 295 -1.15 20.28 17.16
C ALA A 295 -1.26 19.56 18.52
N PHE A 296 -1.17 18.25 18.54
CA PHE A 296 -1.49 17.31 19.62
C PHE A 296 -0.74 17.61 20.90
N ARG A 297 0.57 17.89 20.80
CA ARG A 297 1.46 18.18 21.93
C ARG A 297 1.00 19.38 22.74
N GLY A 298 0.59 20.45 22.08
CA GLY A 298 0.12 21.67 22.71
C GLY A 298 -1.29 21.58 23.25
N ILE A 299 -2.11 20.67 22.69
CA ILE A 299 -3.51 20.46 23.10
C ILE A 299 -3.57 19.57 24.35
N ASP A 300 -3.00 18.36 24.28
CA ASP A 300 -2.93 17.44 25.43
C ASP A 300 -1.87 16.35 25.19
N ASN A 301 -0.63 16.68 25.51
CA ASN A 301 0.50 15.80 25.22
C ASN A 301 0.36 14.39 25.84
N ALA A 302 -0.10 14.29 27.07
CA ALA A 302 -0.19 13.01 27.78
C ALA A 302 -1.38 12.16 27.34
N ALA A 303 -2.41 12.75 26.74
CA ALA A 303 -3.54 12.03 26.18
C ALA A 303 -3.22 11.44 24.79
N TYR A 304 -2.46 12.18 23.96
CA TYR A 304 -2.17 11.77 22.60
C TYR A 304 -0.92 10.89 22.47
N TYR A 305 0.14 11.16 23.24
CA TYR A 305 1.43 10.48 23.07
C TYR A 305 1.69 9.43 24.14
N ARG A 306 2.36 8.36 23.74
CA ARG A 306 2.88 7.36 24.64
C ARG A 306 4.17 7.85 25.29
N LEU A 307 4.09 8.16 26.57
CA LEU A 307 5.22 8.66 27.36
C LEU A 307 5.95 7.51 28.06
N VAL A 308 7.24 7.71 28.36
CA VAL A 308 8.03 6.80 29.18
C VAL A 308 7.56 6.90 30.64
N ASP A 309 7.18 5.78 31.26
CA ASP A 309 6.49 5.74 32.56
C ASP A 309 7.26 6.47 33.68
N ASP A 310 8.57 6.23 33.78
CA ASP A 310 9.45 6.80 34.83
C ASP A 310 10.11 8.13 34.40
N ALA A 311 9.91 8.57 33.16
CA ALA A 311 10.53 9.74 32.59
C ALA A 311 9.59 10.41 31.57
N LYS A 312 8.43 10.89 32.03
CA LYS A 312 7.31 11.38 31.19
C LYS A 312 7.64 12.57 30.29
N GLN A 313 8.80 13.18 30.43
CA GLN A 313 9.31 14.17 29.49
C GLN A 313 9.70 13.56 28.14
N HIS A 314 9.96 12.23 28.07
CA HIS A 314 10.35 11.51 26.88
C HIS A 314 9.20 10.65 26.32
N TYR A 315 9.23 10.41 25.02
CA TYR A 315 8.27 9.57 24.33
C TYR A 315 8.79 8.13 24.21
N TYR A 316 7.87 7.18 24.29
CA TYR A 316 8.15 5.78 23.93
C TYR A 316 8.04 5.66 22.41
N ASP A 317 9.08 5.13 21.77
CA ASP A 317 9.18 5.02 20.32
C ASP A 317 9.39 3.58 19.87
N THR A 318 8.55 3.11 18.97
CA THR A 318 8.69 1.84 18.23
C THR A 318 8.64 2.07 16.72
N THR A 319 8.64 3.31 16.28
CA THR A 319 8.44 3.72 14.89
C THR A 319 9.73 4.15 14.21
N GLY A 320 10.75 4.57 14.98
CA GLY A 320 11.97 5.17 14.47
C GLY A 320 11.82 6.65 14.13
N THR A 321 10.65 7.26 14.40
CA THR A 321 10.35 8.68 14.16
C THR A 321 10.28 9.51 15.45
N ALA A 322 10.71 8.88 16.55
CA ALA A 322 10.88 9.50 17.85
C ALA A 322 9.60 9.78 18.68
N ASN A 323 8.44 9.35 18.23
CA ASN A 323 7.21 9.31 19.03
C ASN A 323 6.29 8.16 18.60
N SER A 324 5.38 7.77 19.49
CA SER A 324 4.26 6.89 19.18
C SER A 324 2.98 7.43 19.80
N LEU A 325 1.85 7.30 19.12
CA LEU A 325 0.55 7.65 19.69
C LEU A 325 0.11 6.67 20.77
N LEU A 326 -0.67 7.14 21.74
CA LEU A 326 -1.17 6.37 22.88
C LEU A 326 -2.42 5.57 22.49
N MET A 327 -2.26 4.42 21.87
CA MET A 327 -3.36 3.56 21.38
C MET A 327 -4.30 3.03 22.48
N ARG A 328 -3.97 3.24 23.74
CA ARG A 328 -4.83 2.91 24.89
C ARG A 328 -5.78 4.04 25.29
N ASN A 329 -5.54 5.26 24.81
CA ASN A 329 -6.42 6.39 25.08
C ASN A 329 -7.66 6.29 24.18
N PRO A 330 -8.89 6.33 24.73
CA PRO A 330 -10.11 6.23 23.95
C PRO A 330 -10.29 7.38 22.95
N HIS A 331 -9.76 8.58 23.24
CA HIS A 331 -9.85 9.71 22.32
C HIS A 331 -8.88 9.62 21.15
N VAL A 332 -7.71 8.97 21.34
CA VAL A 332 -6.82 8.61 20.21
C VAL A 332 -7.48 7.58 19.32
N LEU A 333 -8.06 6.52 19.88
CA LEU A 333 -8.81 5.53 19.12
C LEU A 333 -10.02 6.17 18.41
N GLN A 334 -10.74 7.08 19.08
CA GLN A 334 -11.84 7.81 18.46
C GLN A 334 -11.37 8.63 17.26
N LEU A 335 -10.29 9.39 17.39
CA LEU A 335 -9.71 10.20 16.30
C LEU A 335 -9.39 9.32 15.10
N ILE A 336 -8.72 8.17 15.30
CA ILE A 336 -8.37 7.24 14.22
C ILE A 336 -9.63 6.66 13.57
N MET A 337 -10.61 6.22 14.36
CA MET A 337 -11.85 5.64 13.81
C MET A 337 -12.70 6.69 13.08
N ASP A 338 -12.76 7.91 13.59
CA ASP A 338 -13.48 9.00 12.92
C ASP A 338 -12.76 9.42 11.63
N SER A 339 -11.42 9.41 11.61
CA SER A 339 -10.63 9.61 10.40
C SER A 339 -10.91 8.51 9.36
N LEU A 340 -10.80 7.23 9.72
CA LEU A 340 -11.08 6.12 8.81
C LEU A 340 -12.50 6.18 8.23
N ARG A 341 -13.51 6.44 9.08
CA ARG A 341 -14.89 6.60 8.60
C ARG A 341 -15.06 7.80 7.68
N TYR A 342 -14.40 8.93 7.96
CA TYR A 342 -14.40 10.10 7.10
C TYR A 342 -13.86 9.78 5.71
N TRP A 343 -12.72 9.09 5.63
CA TRP A 343 -12.12 8.72 4.35
C TRP A 343 -13.00 7.73 3.55
N VAL A 344 -13.71 6.82 4.23
CA VAL A 344 -14.63 5.89 3.54
C VAL A 344 -15.97 6.55 3.17
N LEU A 345 -16.58 7.29 4.11
CA LEU A 345 -17.97 7.76 3.93
C LEU A 345 -18.07 9.10 3.21
N GLU A 346 -17.08 9.99 3.38
CA GLU A 346 -17.08 11.33 2.75
C GLU A 346 -16.10 11.43 1.58
N MET A 347 -14.99 10.71 1.62
CA MET A 347 -13.95 10.75 0.58
C MET A 347 -14.02 9.56 -0.38
N HIS A 348 -14.86 8.56 -0.09
CA HIS A 348 -15.17 7.37 -0.88
C HIS A 348 -13.96 6.47 -1.18
N VAL A 349 -12.97 6.38 -0.27
CA VAL A 349 -11.84 5.45 -0.46
C VAL A 349 -12.26 3.99 -0.17
N ASP A 350 -11.60 3.04 -0.83
CA ASP A 350 -11.94 1.61 -0.83
C ASP A 350 -11.10 0.77 0.12
N GLY A 351 -10.09 1.36 0.74
CA GLY A 351 -9.22 0.64 1.67
C GLY A 351 -8.09 1.46 2.22
N PHE A 352 -7.33 0.79 3.09
CA PHE A 352 -6.19 1.38 3.78
C PHE A 352 -5.03 0.39 3.85
N ARG A 353 -3.81 0.88 3.65
CA ARG A 353 -2.57 0.24 4.07
C ARG A 353 -2.07 0.97 5.31
N PHE A 354 -1.89 0.26 6.41
CA PHE A 354 -1.47 0.83 7.68
C PHE A 354 0.05 0.71 7.82
N ASP A 355 0.71 1.86 7.84
CA ASP A 355 2.14 1.97 8.12
C ASP A 355 2.46 1.45 9.52
N LEU A 356 3.54 0.67 9.65
CA LEU A 356 4.00 0.05 10.89
C LEU A 356 2.83 -0.47 11.76
N ALA A 357 1.94 -1.25 11.17
CA ALA A 357 0.68 -1.65 11.80
C ALA A 357 0.88 -2.44 13.12
N ALA A 358 2.04 -3.05 13.32
CA ALA A 358 2.39 -3.71 14.58
C ALA A 358 2.42 -2.72 15.76
N THR A 359 2.87 -1.47 15.55
CA THR A 359 2.86 -0.41 16.57
C THR A 359 1.44 -0.09 17.06
N LEU A 360 0.45 -0.07 16.16
CA LEU A 360 -0.95 0.21 16.49
C LEU A 360 -1.59 -0.87 17.36
N ALA A 361 -1.05 -2.08 17.31
CA ALA A 361 -1.48 -3.23 18.09
C ALA A 361 -0.79 -3.36 19.46
N ARG A 362 0.16 -2.49 19.79
CA ARG A 362 0.89 -2.52 21.07
C ARG A 362 0.08 -1.86 22.17
N GLN A 363 -0.52 -2.65 23.05
CA GLN A 363 -1.19 -2.13 24.24
C GLN A 363 -0.21 -1.72 25.34
N PHE A 364 0.83 -2.54 25.57
CA PHE A 364 1.94 -2.25 26.49
C PHE A 364 3.27 -2.31 25.72
N HIS A 365 3.99 -3.40 25.77
CA HIS A 365 5.26 -3.58 25.07
C HIS A 365 5.13 -4.57 23.90
N GLU A 366 4.30 -5.59 24.07
CA GLU A 366 4.09 -6.66 23.09
C GLU A 366 2.96 -6.31 22.12
N VAL A 367 3.05 -6.86 20.90
CA VAL A 367 1.98 -6.79 19.92
C VAL A 367 0.85 -7.74 20.34
N ASP A 368 -0.37 -7.21 20.48
CA ASP A 368 -1.53 -7.96 20.93
C ASP A 368 -2.57 -8.08 19.82
N LYS A 369 -2.85 -9.31 19.37
CA LYS A 369 -3.88 -9.60 18.35
C LYS A 369 -5.31 -9.26 18.79
N LEU A 370 -5.52 -9.15 20.09
CA LEU A 370 -6.79 -8.77 20.71
C LEU A 370 -6.74 -7.32 21.23
N SER A 371 -5.89 -6.49 20.65
CA SER A 371 -5.83 -5.08 21.01
C SER A 371 -7.14 -4.38 20.69
N ALA A 372 -7.48 -3.35 21.46
CA ALA A 372 -8.66 -2.53 21.24
C ALA A 372 -8.73 -1.98 19.80
N PHE A 373 -7.59 -1.67 19.19
CA PHE A 373 -7.50 -1.21 17.82
C PHE A 373 -8.07 -2.24 16.82
N PHE A 374 -7.64 -3.50 16.90
CA PHE A 374 -8.16 -4.55 16.03
C PHE A 374 -9.63 -4.88 16.30
N ASP A 375 -10.03 -4.95 17.57
CA ASP A 375 -11.41 -5.27 17.94
C ASP A 375 -12.39 -4.21 17.45
N ILE A 376 -12.05 -2.93 17.57
CA ILE A 376 -12.88 -1.82 17.12
C ILE A 376 -13.00 -1.83 15.59
N ILE A 377 -11.90 -2.04 14.86
CA ILE A 377 -11.93 -2.13 13.39
C ILE A 377 -12.77 -3.33 12.92
N GLN A 378 -12.57 -4.50 13.51
CA GLN A 378 -13.28 -5.70 13.08
C GLN A 378 -14.80 -5.63 13.27
N GLN A 379 -15.25 -4.95 14.31
CA GLN A 379 -16.68 -4.82 14.61
C GLN A 379 -17.34 -3.59 13.96
N ASP A 380 -16.54 -2.66 13.39
CA ASP A 380 -17.10 -1.46 12.77
C ASP A 380 -17.79 -1.80 11.44
N PRO A 381 -19.07 -1.42 11.26
CA PRO A 381 -19.86 -1.83 10.10
C PRO A 381 -19.43 -1.16 8.79
N VAL A 382 -18.61 -0.12 8.85
CA VAL A 382 -18.05 0.61 7.69
C VAL A 382 -16.65 0.09 7.38
N ILE A 383 -15.75 0.19 8.35
CA ILE A 383 -14.32 -0.09 8.13
C ILE A 383 -14.05 -1.57 7.88
N SER A 384 -14.82 -2.48 8.49
CA SER A 384 -14.70 -3.92 8.24
C SER A 384 -15.06 -4.34 6.80
N GLN A 385 -15.64 -3.45 6.01
CA GLN A 385 -16.13 -3.75 4.64
C GLN A 385 -15.16 -3.28 3.54
N VAL A 386 -14.13 -2.51 3.88
CA VAL A 386 -13.12 -2.03 2.93
C VAL A 386 -11.85 -2.88 3.01
N LYS A 387 -10.92 -2.70 2.07
CA LYS A 387 -9.65 -3.40 2.10
C LYS A 387 -8.78 -2.92 3.26
N LEU A 388 -8.28 -3.88 4.06
CA LEU A 388 -7.40 -3.64 5.20
C LEU A 388 -6.07 -4.34 4.95
N ILE A 389 -5.03 -3.58 4.74
CA ILE A 389 -3.68 -4.06 4.45
C ILE A 389 -2.77 -3.61 5.59
N ALA A 390 -2.02 -4.53 6.17
CA ALA A 390 -1.04 -4.21 7.19
C ALA A 390 0.37 -4.22 6.60
N GLU A 391 1.18 -3.23 6.99
CA GLU A 391 2.61 -3.42 7.06
C GLU A 391 2.90 -4.16 8.37
N PRO A 392 3.22 -5.46 8.34
CA PRO A 392 3.15 -6.32 9.52
C PRO A 392 4.45 -6.33 10.33
N TRP A 393 5.08 -5.16 10.52
CA TRP A 393 6.28 -4.98 11.35
C TRP A 393 6.33 -3.60 12.00
N ASP A 394 7.25 -3.46 12.95
CA ASP A 394 7.75 -2.21 13.51
C ASP A 394 9.18 -2.41 14.03
N LEU A 395 9.80 -1.37 14.59
CA LEU A 395 11.19 -1.39 15.05
C LEU A 395 11.35 -1.86 16.52
N GLY A 396 10.25 -2.12 17.22
CA GLY A 396 10.28 -2.61 18.61
C GLY A 396 10.56 -4.11 18.70
N ASP A 397 10.88 -4.56 19.90
CA ASP A 397 11.10 -5.99 20.18
C ASP A 397 9.86 -6.82 19.79
N GLY A 398 10.08 -7.93 19.04
CA GLY A 398 9.01 -8.77 18.54
C GLY A 398 8.14 -8.07 17.47
N GLY A 399 8.62 -7.00 16.84
CA GLY A 399 7.85 -6.19 15.89
C GLY A 399 7.51 -6.90 14.58
N TYR A 400 8.27 -7.90 14.14
CA TYR A 400 8.01 -8.63 12.89
C TYR A 400 6.87 -9.63 13.05
N GLN A 401 5.69 -9.33 12.49
CA GLN A 401 4.42 -10.01 12.74
C GLN A 401 3.77 -10.63 11.49
N VAL A 402 4.55 -10.89 10.43
CA VAL A 402 4.03 -11.53 9.21
C VAL A 402 3.37 -12.88 9.53
N GLY A 403 2.11 -13.05 9.15
CA GLY A 403 1.27 -14.21 9.45
C GLY A 403 0.45 -14.08 10.75
N ASN A 404 0.59 -12.98 11.48
CA ASN A 404 0.03 -12.84 12.83
C ASN A 404 -1.16 -11.86 12.94
N PHE A 405 -1.59 -11.21 11.89
CA PHE A 405 -2.74 -10.29 11.91
C PHE A 405 -4.09 -11.05 11.93
N PRO A 406 -5.18 -10.38 12.37
CA PRO A 406 -6.52 -10.99 12.42
C PRO A 406 -7.08 -11.35 11.03
N PRO A 407 -8.13 -12.19 10.95
CA PRO A 407 -8.62 -12.76 9.68
C PRO A 407 -9.08 -11.76 8.61
N LEU A 408 -9.54 -10.56 8.97
CA LEU A 408 -9.97 -9.54 8.00
C LEU A 408 -8.79 -8.83 7.30
N TRP A 409 -7.59 -8.94 7.88
CA TRP A 409 -6.42 -8.23 7.40
C TRP A 409 -5.68 -9.01 6.32
N THR A 410 -5.20 -8.30 5.32
CA THR A 410 -4.13 -8.77 4.44
C THR A 410 -2.82 -8.14 4.87
N GLU A 411 -1.71 -8.69 4.46
CA GLU A 411 -0.39 -8.27 4.91
C GLU A 411 0.56 -8.12 3.73
N TRP A 412 1.38 -7.08 3.74
CA TRP A 412 2.58 -7.04 2.91
C TRP A 412 3.49 -8.21 3.29
N ASN A 413 3.66 -9.16 2.40
CA ASN A 413 4.41 -10.39 2.69
C ASN A 413 5.91 -10.19 2.43
N GLY A 414 6.64 -9.70 3.43
CA GLY A 414 8.10 -9.53 3.36
C GLY A 414 8.85 -10.85 3.12
N LYS A 415 8.32 -12.00 3.60
CA LYS A 415 8.92 -13.31 3.30
C LYS A 415 8.77 -13.68 1.82
N TYR A 416 7.65 -13.33 1.19
CA TYR A 416 7.49 -13.50 -0.26
C TYR A 416 8.54 -12.70 -1.01
N ARG A 417 8.66 -11.40 -0.73
CA ARG A 417 9.63 -10.50 -1.34
C ARG A 417 11.05 -11.07 -1.25
N ASP A 418 11.46 -11.41 -0.05
CA ASP A 418 12.82 -11.85 0.24
C ASP A 418 13.14 -13.20 -0.43
N THR A 419 12.21 -14.14 -0.37
CA THR A 419 12.39 -15.47 -0.97
C THR A 419 12.45 -15.43 -2.50
N VAL A 420 11.60 -14.61 -3.14
CA VAL A 420 11.59 -14.47 -4.60
C VAL A 420 12.87 -13.78 -5.08
N ARG A 421 13.36 -12.77 -4.35
CA ARG A 421 14.66 -12.14 -4.62
C ARG A 421 15.81 -13.15 -4.48
N ASP A 422 15.83 -13.92 -3.40
CA ASP A 422 16.86 -14.94 -3.14
C ASP A 422 16.88 -16.04 -4.23
N PHE A 423 15.72 -16.52 -4.66
CA PHE A 423 15.61 -17.50 -5.71
C PHE A 423 16.21 -17.01 -7.04
N TRP A 424 15.85 -15.79 -7.48
CA TRP A 424 16.31 -15.27 -8.76
C TRP A 424 17.76 -14.81 -8.78
N ARG A 425 18.33 -14.41 -7.64
CA ARG A 425 19.78 -14.18 -7.54
C ARG A 425 20.59 -15.47 -7.38
N GLY A 426 19.91 -16.61 -7.25
CA GLY A 426 20.53 -17.94 -7.18
C GLY A 426 21.06 -18.30 -5.81
N GLU A 427 20.43 -17.84 -4.73
CA GLU A 427 20.78 -18.22 -3.36
C GLU A 427 20.58 -19.73 -3.14
N ALA A 428 21.47 -20.33 -2.35
CA ALA A 428 21.42 -21.75 -2.05
C ALA A 428 20.20 -22.09 -1.18
N ALA A 429 19.65 -23.29 -1.35
CA ALA A 429 18.56 -23.87 -0.55
C ALA A 429 17.27 -23.02 -0.52
N SER A 430 17.01 -22.18 -1.53
CA SER A 430 15.82 -21.33 -1.60
C SER A 430 14.58 -22.02 -2.19
N LEU A 431 14.71 -23.23 -2.79
CA LEU A 431 13.67 -23.85 -3.60
C LEU A 431 12.40 -24.21 -2.83
N ALA A 432 12.52 -24.82 -1.66
CA ALA A 432 11.37 -25.22 -0.84
C ALA A 432 10.58 -24.00 -0.33
N GLU A 433 11.30 -22.97 0.13
CA GLU A 433 10.67 -21.72 0.56
C GLU A 433 10.00 -21.03 -0.63
N PHE A 434 10.65 -20.99 -1.79
CA PHE A 434 10.07 -20.44 -3.02
C PHE A 434 8.76 -21.14 -3.40
N ALA A 435 8.71 -22.47 -3.32
CA ALA A 435 7.49 -23.23 -3.58
C ALA A 435 6.35 -22.84 -2.61
N SER A 436 6.65 -22.68 -1.34
CA SER A 436 5.68 -22.22 -0.33
C SER A 436 5.17 -20.80 -0.64
N ARG A 437 6.06 -19.90 -1.05
CA ARG A 437 5.69 -18.51 -1.36
C ARG A 437 4.79 -18.40 -2.58
N ILE A 438 5.13 -19.08 -3.70
CA ILE A 438 4.33 -19.00 -4.93
C ILE A 438 2.94 -19.67 -4.80
N THR A 439 2.74 -20.53 -3.80
CA THR A 439 1.45 -21.18 -3.53
C THR A 439 0.59 -20.44 -2.49
N GLY A 440 0.96 -19.23 -2.10
CA GLY A 440 0.17 -18.35 -1.23
C GLY A 440 0.54 -18.41 0.24
N SER A 441 1.71 -18.99 0.59
CA SER A 441 2.25 -18.97 1.96
C SER A 441 1.31 -19.60 3.00
N SER A 442 0.85 -20.83 2.75
CA SER A 442 -0.06 -21.56 3.65
C SER A 442 0.51 -21.73 5.07
N ASP A 443 1.83 -21.89 5.19
CA ASP A 443 2.56 -21.94 6.45
C ASP A 443 2.38 -20.69 7.33
N LEU A 444 2.09 -19.54 6.71
CA LEU A 444 1.87 -18.26 7.38
C LEU A 444 0.39 -18.00 7.70
N TYR A 445 -0.53 -18.43 6.86
CA TYR A 445 -1.91 -17.94 6.90
C TYR A 445 -2.96 -19.01 7.15
N GLU A 446 -2.74 -20.28 6.74
CA GLU A 446 -3.78 -21.30 6.80
C GLU A 446 -4.15 -21.68 8.25
N HIS A 447 -3.18 -21.67 9.16
CA HIS A 447 -3.39 -22.00 10.57
C HIS A 447 -4.32 -21.02 11.32
N SER A 448 -4.54 -19.82 10.77
CA SER A 448 -5.42 -18.77 11.30
C SER A 448 -6.71 -18.60 10.48
N ASP A 449 -7.11 -19.63 9.74
CA ASP A 449 -8.30 -19.66 8.86
C ASP A 449 -8.28 -18.57 7.76
N ARG A 450 -7.11 -17.99 7.47
CA ARG A 450 -6.92 -17.02 6.39
C ARG A 450 -6.71 -17.74 5.06
N ARG A 451 -6.78 -17.00 3.98
CA ARG A 451 -6.75 -17.49 2.61
C ARG A 451 -5.44 -17.07 1.90
N PRO A 452 -5.13 -17.60 0.72
CA PRO A 452 -3.97 -17.14 -0.07
C PRO A 452 -3.96 -15.62 -0.28
N THR A 453 -5.15 -15.02 -0.38
CA THR A 453 -5.33 -13.56 -0.53
C THR A 453 -4.92 -12.75 0.70
N ALA A 454 -4.61 -13.37 1.84
CA ALA A 454 -3.99 -12.68 2.98
C ALA A 454 -2.58 -12.17 2.64
N SER A 455 -1.93 -12.78 1.65
CA SER A 455 -0.62 -12.36 1.16
C SER A 455 -0.75 -11.30 0.08
N ILE A 456 -0.33 -10.06 0.37
CA ILE A 456 0.01 -9.10 -0.66
C ILE A 456 1.43 -9.43 -1.12
N ASN A 457 1.53 -9.92 -2.35
CA ASN A 457 2.80 -10.32 -2.96
C ASN A 457 3.43 -9.13 -3.66
N PHE A 458 4.62 -8.76 -3.26
CA PHE A 458 5.39 -7.71 -3.90
C PHE A 458 6.87 -8.12 -4.02
N VAL A 459 7.57 -7.54 -4.96
CA VAL A 459 9.02 -7.69 -5.13
C VAL A 459 9.72 -6.40 -4.70
N THR A 460 9.10 -5.28 -4.97
CA THR A 460 9.56 -3.91 -4.73
C THR A 460 8.39 -3.09 -4.21
N ALA A 461 8.68 -2.04 -3.47
CA ALA A 461 7.75 -1.06 -2.95
C ALA A 461 8.38 0.33 -3.02
N HIS A 462 7.74 1.35 -2.42
CA HIS A 462 8.30 2.70 -2.35
C HIS A 462 9.66 2.75 -1.66
N ASP A 463 9.86 1.91 -0.65
CA ASP A 463 11.12 1.71 0.06
C ASP A 463 11.96 0.61 -0.59
N GLY A 464 13.27 0.78 -0.58
CA GLY A 464 14.19 -0.15 -1.25
C GLY A 464 14.46 0.20 -2.71
N PHE A 465 15.08 -0.73 -3.43
CA PHE A 465 15.36 -0.58 -4.86
C PHE A 465 14.10 -0.73 -5.71
N THR A 466 14.01 0.05 -6.80
CA THR A 466 13.09 -0.24 -7.89
C THR A 466 13.41 -1.58 -8.53
N LEU A 467 12.51 -2.14 -9.34
CA LEU A 467 12.76 -3.42 -10.00
C LEU A 467 13.98 -3.37 -10.94
N ARG A 468 14.21 -2.26 -11.63
CA ARG A 468 15.41 -2.06 -12.45
C ARG A 468 16.68 -1.97 -11.59
N ASP A 469 16.62 -1.24 -10.48
CA ASP A 469 17.79 -1.09 -9.60
C ASP A 469 18.11 -2.38 -8.86
N LEU A 470 17.12 -3.18 -8.51
CA LEU A 470 17.26 -4.51 -7.89
C LEU A 470 18.13 -5.47 -8.74
N VAL A 471 18.09 -5.31 -10.06
CA VAL A 471 18.88 -6.12 -11.02
C VAL A 471 20.10 -5.38 -11.57
N SER A 472 20.37 -4.18 -11.09
CA SER A 472 21.45 -3.30 -11.58
C SER A 472 22.48 -2.91 -10.52
N TYR A 473 22.11 -2.98 -9.23
CA TYR A 473 22.95 -2.54 -8.12
C TYR A 473 23.07 -3.61 -7.03
N ASN A 474 24.29 -3.85 -6.54
CA ASN A 474 24.53 -4.62 -5.34
C ASN A 474 24.66 -3.72 -4.10
N GLN A 475 25.11 -2.47 -4.30
CA GLN A 475 25.30 -1.48 -3.26
C GLN A 475 24.26 -0.37 -3.39
N LYS A 476 23.84 0.21 -2.25
CA LYS A 476 22.99 1.40 -2.24
C LYS A 476 23.81 2.66 -2.54
N HIS A 477 23.21 3.60 -3.25
CA HIS A 477 23.79 4.89 -3.65
C HIS A 477 22.90 6.04 -3.15
N ASN A 478 22.90 6.25 -1.84
CA ASN A 478 22.02 7.20 -1.13
C ASN A 478 22.72 8.54 -0.84
N GLU A 479 23.82 8.87 -1.51
CA GLU A 479 24.61 10.06 -1.25
C GLU A 479 23.80 11.35 -1.38
N ALA A 480 22.80 11.37 -2.28
CA ALA A 480 21.90 12.50 -2.50
C ALA A 480 21.06 12.85 -1.27
N ASN A 481 20.84 11.92 -0.34
CA ASN A 481 20.06 12.13 0.88
C ASN A 481 20.87 12.90 1.96
N GLY A 482 22.19 13.03 1.79
CA GLY A 482 23.04 13.76 2.71
C GLY A 482 23.26 13.10 4.08
N GLU A 483 23.01 11.78 4.18
CA GLU A 483 23.12 10.99 5.43
C GLU A 483 24.35 10.09 5.49
N GLY A 484 25.28 10.29 4.56
CA GLY A 484 26.53 9.54 4.48
C GLY A 484 26.33 8.05 4.15
N GLY A 485 25.20 7.69 3.52
CA GLY A 485 24.88 6.32 3.13
C GLY A 485 24.45 5.41 4.31
N ASN A 486 24.13 6.00 5.48
CA ASN A 486 23.66 5.22 6.64
C ASN A 486 22.20 4.85 6.55
N ASP A 487 21.42 5.59 5.78
CA ASP A 487 19.97 5.43 5.55
C ASP A 487 19.64 4.31 4.57
N GLY A 488 18.42 3.81 4.64
CA GLY A 488 17.91 2.75 3.76
C GLY A 488 18.47 1.35 4.07
N GLU A 489 17.86 0.33 3.45
CA GLU A 489 18.20 -1.08 3.66
C GLU A 489 19.63 -1.40 3.19
N SER A 490 20.39 -2.12 4.00
CA SER A 490 21.77 -2.52 3.68
C SER A 490 21.85 -3.93 3.06
N HIS A 491 20.77 -4.73 3.16
CA HIS A 491 20.73 -6.10 2.64
C HIS A 491 19.61 -6.27 1.60
N ASN A 492 19.75 -5.59 0.48
CA ASN A 492 18.74 -5.48 -0.57
C ASN A 492 18.35 -6.81 -1.26
N ARG A 493 19.12 -7.89 -1.08
CA ARG A 493 18.95 -9.15 -1.80
C ARG A 493 18.91 -8.95 -3.32
N SER A 494 19.69 -7.98 -3.80
CA SER A 494 19.82 -7.60 -5.19
C SER A 494 20.92 -8.38 -5.91
N TRP A 495 20.95 -8.28 -7.22
CA TRP A 495 22.01 -8.81 -8.06
C TRP A 495 22.22 -7.91 -9.28
N ASN A 496 23.40 -7.31 -9.42
CA ASN A 496 23.73 -6.38 -10.49
C ASN A 496 23.89 -7.01 -11.89
N CYS A 497 23.66 -8.32 -12.02
CA CYS A 497 23.78 -9.09 -13.26
C CYS A 497 25.17 -9.04 -13.94
N GLY A 498 26.21 -8.64 -13.20
CA GLY A 498 27.60 -8.62 -13.68
C GLY A 498 28.26 -7.26 -13.83
N ALA A 499 27.51 -6.17 -13.69
CA ALA A 499 28.04 -4.82 -13.69
C ALA A 499 27.30 -3.96 -12.66
N GLU A 500 28.02 -3.19 -11.84
CA GLU A 500 27.40 -2.26 -10.88
C GLU A 500 26.94 -1.00 -11.59
N GLY A 501 25.67 -0.66 -11.44
CA GLY A 501 25.08 0.53 -12.05
C GLY A 501 24.84 0.40 -13.56
N GLU A 502 24.74 1.54 -14.23
CA GLU A 502 24.48 1.58 -15.66
C GLU A 502 25.67 1.02 -16.45
N THR A 503 25.40 0.36 -17.59
CA THR A 503 26.40 -0.25 -18.44
C THR A 503 25.94 -0.30 -19.89
N ASP A 504 26.92 -0.21 -20.83
CA ASP A 504 26.67 -0.39 -22.26
C ASP A 504 26.83 -1.86 -22.71
N ASP A 505 27.11 -2.80 -21.79
CA ASP A 505 27.22 -4.22 -22.13
C ASP A 505 25.84 -4.80 -22.46
N PRO A 506 25.59 -5.17 -23.74
CA PRO A 506 24.29 -5.64 -24.17
C PRO A 506 23.88 -6.97 -23.53
N ALA A 507 24.87 -7.83 -23.16
CA ALA A 507 24.57 -9.12 -22.52
C ALA A 507 24.09 -8.91 -21.07
N VAL A 508 24.67 -7.97 -20.36
CA VAL A 508 24.24 -7.58 -19.01
C VAL A 508 22.84 -6.96 -19.07
N ASN A 509 22.60 -6.02 -19.99
CA ASN A 509 21.31 -5.35 -20.12
C ASN A 509 20.20 -6.33 -20.54
N GLU A 510 20.46 -7.27 -21.46
CA GLU A 510 19.50 -8.32 -21.80
C GLU A 510 19.15 -9.20 -20.59
N LEU A 511 20.15 -9.57 -19.78
CA LEU A 511 19.94 -10.34 -18.55
C LEU A 511 19.12 -9.56 -17.52
N ARG A 512 19.36 -8.27 -17.34
CA ARG A 512 18.57 -7.37 -16.46
C ARG A 512 17.13 -7.29 -16.88
N LEU A 513 16.85 -7.08 -18.15
CA LEU A 513 15.49 -7.07 -18.70
C LEU A 513 14.78 -8.41 -18.50
N ARG A 514 15.52 -9.54 -18.70
CA ARG A 514 15.00 -10.87 -18.45
C ARG A 514 14.66 -11.09 -16.97
N GLN A 515 15.51 -10.65 -16.07
CA GLN A 515 15.27 -10.74 -14.63
C GLN A 515 14.07 -9.89 -14.19
N GLN A 516 13.89 -8.69 -14.72
CA GLN A 516 12.67 -7.89 -14.47
C GLN A 516 11.42 -8.67 -14.90
N ARG A 517 11.42 -9.25 -16.10
CA ARG A 517 10.31 -10.10 -16.57
C ARG A 517 10.11 -11.34 -15.70
N ASN A 518 11.19 -11.95 -15.17
CA ASN A 518 11.11 -13.09 -14.26
C ASN A 518 10.39 -12.73 -12.96
N PHE A 519 10.74 -11.60 -12.34
CA PHE A 519 10.10 -11.11 -11.12
C PHE A 519 8.62 -10.82 -11.35
N ILE A 520 8.28 -10.06 -12.39
CA ILE A 520 6.89 -9.74 -12.76
C ILE A 520 6.09 -11.03 -13.02
N THR A 521 6.63 -11.94 -13.81
CA THR A 521 5.95 -13.21 -14.11
C THR A 521 5.74 -14.04 -12.86
N THR A 522 6.77 -14.20 -12.02
CA THR A 522 6.68 -14.97 -10.78
C THR A 522 5.58 -14.42 -9.88
N MET A 523 5.51 -13.11 -9.71
CA MET A 523 4.49 -12.45 -8.91
C MET A 523 3.08 -12.69 -9.46
N LEU A 524 2.91 -12.58 -10.78
CA LEU A 524 1.60 -12.70 -11.42
C LEU A 524 1.10 -14.14 -11.53
N VAL A 525 1.98 -15.16 -11.53
CA VAL A 525 1.56 -16.59 -11.50
C VAL A 525 1.46 -17.14 -10.07
N SER A 526 1.90 -16.40 -9.06
CA SER A 526 1.79 -16.79 -7.65
C SER A 526 0.37 -16.62 -7.13
N GLN A 527 -0.04 -17.49 -6.18
CA GLN A 527 -1.26 -17.29 -5.40
C GLN A 527 -1.07 -16.14 -4.41
N GLY A 528 -2.13 -15.38 -4.16
CA GLY A 528 -2.11 -14.14 -3.37
C GLY A 528 -2.54 -12.94 -4.19
N VAL A 529 -2.33 -11.74 -3.68
CA VAL A 529 -2.67 -10.47 -4.33
C VAL A 529 -1.38 -9.82 -4.82
N PRO A 530 -1.16 -9.64 -6.13
CA PRO A 530 0.03 -8.97 -6.62
C PRO A 530 -0.04 -7.46 -6.42
N MET A 531 1.07 -6.86 -6.00
CA MET A 531 1.28 -5.43 -5.92
C MET A 531 2.52 -5.04 -6.73
N LEU A 532 2.36 -4.07 -7.63
CA LEU A 532 3.42 -3.46 -8.45
C LEU A 532 3.74 -2.07 -7.89
N ALA A 533 5.01 -1.74 -7.74
CA ALA A 533 5.41 -0.36 -7.49
C ALA A 533 5.42 0.43 -8.81
N HIS A 534 4.98 1.69 -8.77
CA HIS A 534 4.86 2.51 -9.98
C HIS A 534 6.19 2.62 -10.73
N GLY A 535 6.11 2.42 -12.03
CA GLY A 535 7.25 2.47 -12.94
C GLY A 535 8.05 1.16 -13.06
N ASP A 536 7.77 0.13 -12.28
CA ASP A 536 8.42 -1.18 -12.45
C ASP A 536 8.07 -1.82 -13.79
N GLU A 537 6.85 -1.59 -14.28
CA GLU A 537 6.40 -1.99 -15.62
C GLU A 537 7.11 -1.24 -16.74
N LEU A 538 7.77 -0.14 -16.42
CA LEU A 538 8.53 0.72 -17.34
C LEU A 538 10.05 0.65 -17.11
N GLY A 539 10.50 -0.15 -16.15
CA GLY A 539 11.92 -0.19 -15.78
C GLY A 539 12.44 1.14 -15.23
N ARG A 540 11.66 1.81 -14.35
CA ARG A 540 12.07 3.02 -13.64
C ARG A 540 13.31 2.76 -12.80
N THR A 541 14.24 3.72 -12.77
CA THR A 541 15.44 3.69 -11.92
C THR A 541 15.45 4.88 -10.96
N GLN A 542 16.02 4.67 -9.79
CA GLN A 542 16.40 5.69 -8.80
C GLN A 542 17.93 5.80 -8.71
N HIS A 543 18.64 5.28 -9.76
CA HIS A 543 20.10 5.28 -9.85
C HIS A 543 20.81 4.62 -8.65
N GLY A 544 20.16 3.58 -8.07
CA GLY A 544 20.68 2.85 -6.91
C GLY A 544 20.42 3.54 -5.56
N ASN A 545 19.67 4.64 -5.53
CA ASN A 545 19.15 5.16 -4.27
C ASN A 545 17.97 4.30 -3.82
N ASN A 546 18.11 3.62 -2.67
CA ASN A 546 17.08 2.74 -2.13
C ASN A 546 16.26 3.36 -0.99
N ASN A 547 16.33 4.68 -0.80
CA ASN A 547 15.64 5.40 0.26
C ASN A 547 15.32 6.85 -0.14
N VAL A 548 14.52 7.00 -1.20
CA VAL A 548 14.24 8.32 -1.82
C VAL A 548 13.26 9.19 -1.04
N TYR A 549 13.08 8.97 0.26
CA TYR A 549 12.10 9.66 1.09
C TYR A 549 12.22 11.19 1.06
N ALA A 550 13.43 11.68 0.80
CA ALA A 550 13.78 13.10 0.76
C ALA A 550 14.06 13.63 -0.66
N GLN A 551 13.76 12.85 -1.72
CA GLN A 551 14.09 13.19 -3.10
C GLN A 551 12.85 13.61 -3.90
N ASP A 552 12.35 14.82 -3.65
CA ASP A 552 11.26 15.40 -4.46
C ASP A 552 11.82 16.00 -5.76
N ASN A 553 12.35 15.15 -6.62
CA ASN A 553 13.00 15.52 -7.86
C ASN A 553 13.02 14.36 -8.88
N GLU A 554 13.73 14.54 -9.99
CA GLU A 554 13.83 13.60 -11.09
C GLU A 554 14.38 12.20 -10.70
N VAL A 555 15.04 12.04 -9.56
CA VAL A 555 15.46 10.72 -9.05
C VAL A 555 14.27 9.86 -8.70
N SER A 556 13.21 10.46 -8.15
CA SER A 556 12.01 9.74 -7.70
C SER A 556 10.86 9.78 -8.70
N TRP A 557 10.78 10.88 -9.49
CA TRP A 557 9.67 11.05 -10.43
C TRP A 557 9.77 10.07 -11.58
N MET A 558 8.63 9.62 -12.06
CA MET A 558 8.53 8.69 -13.18
C MET A 558 8.86 9.39 -14.49
N HIS A 559 9.69 8.78 -15.34
CA HIS A 559 10.02 9.28 -16.67
C HIS A 559 9.10 8.63 -17.71
N TRP A 560 8.46 9.47 -18.55
CA TRP A 560 7.50 9.03 -19.55
C TRP A 560 8.05 9.06 -21.00
N ASP A 561 9.30 9.47 -21.19
CA ASP A 561 9.99 9.35 -22.49
C ASP A 561 10.63 7.95 -22.56
N LEU A 562 9.82 6.99 -23.03
CA LEU A 562 10.16 5.57 -22.98
C LEU A 562 10.97 5.14 -24.21
N ASP A 563 12.06 4.42 -23.99
CA ASP A 563 12.80 3.72 -25.02
C ASP A 563 12.09 2.43 -25.50
N ALA A 564 12.75 1.67 -26.37
CA ALA A 564 12.17 0.45 -26.93
C ALA A 564 12.04 -0.67 -25.88
N ASP A 565 13.05 -0.86 -25.03
CA ASP A 565 13.08 -1.89 -24.00
C ASP A 565 12.02 -1.65 -22.93
N GLN A 566 11.81 -0.39 -22.57
CA GLN A 566 10.77 0.03 -21.64
C GLN A 566 9.35 -0.21 -22.19
N LYS A 567 9.13 0.10 -23.49
CA LYS A 567 7.86 -0.19 -24.16
C LYS A 567 7.58 -1.70 -24.27
N ASP A 568 8.62 -2.48 -24.50
CA ASP A 568 8.52 -3.94 -24.55
C ASP A 568 8.21 -4.52 -23.17
N LEU A 569 8.81 -3.99 -22.09
CA LEU A 569 8.52 -4.39 -20.72
C LEU A 569 7.09 -4.05 -20.31
N LEU A 570 6.60 -2.85 -20.65
CA LEU A 570 5.20 -2.45 -20.43
C LEU A 570 4.22 -3.40 -21.14
N THR A 571 4.49 -3.67 -22.43
CA THR A 571 3.67 -4.59 -23.23
C THR A 571 3.64 -6.00 -22.62
N PHE A 572 4.79 -6.50 -22.20
CA PHE A 572 4.94 -7.78 -21.53
C PHE A 572 4.16 -7.83 -20.22
N THR A 573 4.30 -6.81 -19.38
CA THR A 573 3.63 -6.71 -18.07
C THR A 573 2.12 -6.69 -18.21
N SER A 574 1.59 -5.85 -19.12
CA SER A 574 0.15 -5.78 -19.40
C SER A 574 -0.41 -7.13 -19.86
N ALA A 575 0.31 -7.82 -20.74
CA ALA A 575 -0.11 -9.13 -21.23
C ALA A 575 -0.03 -10.22 -20.13
N ALA A 576 0.96 -10.17 -19.24
CA ALA A 576 1.07 -11.09 -18.11
C ALA A 576 -0.06 -10.84 -17.07
N ILE A 577 -0.44 -9.60 -16.83
CA ILE A 577 -1.61 -9.25 -16.00
C ILE A 577 -2.90 -9.79 -16.66
N ALA A 578 -3.07 -9.59 -17.96
CA ALA A 578 -4.23 -10.10 -18.69
C ALA A 578 -4.32 -11.62 -18.60
N LEU A 579 -3.19 -12.35 -18.69
CA LEU A 579 -3.13 -13.80 -18.50
C LEU A 579 -3.64 -14.21 -17.11
N ARG A 580 -3.16 -13.55 -16.03
CA ARG A 580 -3.65 -13.82 -14.67
C ARG A 580 -5.14 -13.56 -14.53
N LYS A 581 -5.64 -12.43 -15.04
CA LYS A 581 -7.07 -12.05 -14.97
C LYS A 581 -7.96 -13.06 -15.69
N ALA A 582 -7.51 -13.61 -16.80
CA ALA A 582 -8.26 -14.59 -17.59
C ALA A 582 -8.34 -15.97 -16.94
N HIS A 583 -7.38 -16.33 -16.05
CA HIS A 583 -7.21 -17.69 -15.56
C HIS A 583 -7.39 -17.82 -14.05
N PRO A 584 -8.57 -18.26 -13.55
CA PRO A 584 -8.85 -18.46 -12.12
C PRO A 584 -7.88 -19.39 -11.39
N VAL A 585 -7.26 -20.36 -12.07
CA VAL A 585 -6.27 -21.26 -11.46
C VAL A 585 -5.03 -20.54 -10.96
N LEU A 586 -4.72 -19.34 -11.50
CA LEU A 586 -3.62 -18.47 -11.07
C LEU A 586 -3.99 -17.52 -9.91
N ARG A 587 -5.28 -17.49 -9.53
CA ARG A 587 -5.82 -16.57 -8.50
C ARG A 587 -6.89 -17.23 -7.64
N ARG A 588 -6.53 -18.38 -7.03
CA ARG A 588 -7.43 -19.20 -6.22
C ARG A 588 -7.78 -18.51 -4.91
N ARG A 589 -8.98 -18.82 -4.40
CA ARG A 589 -9.45 -18.33 -3.09
C ARG A 589 -9.13 -19.29 -1.93
N ARG A 590 -8.59 -20.49 -2.22
CA ARG A 590 -8.21 -21.51 -1.23
C ARG A 590 -6.82 -22.05 -1.53
N PHE A 591 -6.12 -22.45 -0.48
CA PHE A 591 -4.83 -23.12 -0.63
C PHE A 591 -4.96 -24.43 -1.38
N PHE A 592 -3.84 -24.89 -1.94
CA PHE A 592 -3.77 -26.20 -2.58
C PHE A 592 -3.83 -27.29 -1.51
N ALA A 593 -4.60 -28.35 -1.78
CA ALA A 593 -4.73 -29.50 -0.88
C ALA A 593 -3.68 -30.59 -1.16
N GLY A 594 -2.99 -30.54 -2.30
CA GLY A 594 -1.97 -31.50 -2.71
C GLY A 594 -2.54 -32.83 -3.22
N ASP A 595 -3.29 -33.52 -2.38
CA ASP A 595 -3.93 -34.79 -2.72
C ASP A 595 -5.18 -34.59 -3.59
N ALA A 596 -5.64 -35.69 -4.22
CA ALA A 596 -6.91 -35.70 -4.94
C ALA A 596 -8.00 -35.17 -4.02
N ALA A 597 -8.52 -33.99 -4.36
CA ALA A 597 -9.42 -33.25 -3.49
C ALA A 597 -10.58 -34.14 -3.03
N HIS A 598 -10.80 -34.23 -1.75
CA HIS A 598 -11.93 -34.92 -1.15
C HIS A 598 -13.23 -34.31 -1.72
N GLY A 599 -13.84 -34.97 -2.70
CA GLY A 599 -15.00 -34.48 -3.45
C GLY A 599 -14.69 -33.78 -4.79
N GLY A 600 -13.42 -33.78 -5.25
CA GLY A 600 -13.02 -33.19 -6.55
C GLY A 600 -13.47 -34.00 -7.77
N ARG A 601 -13.61 -33.31 -8.90
CA ARG A 601 -13.95 -33.90 -10.20
C ARG A 601 -12.78 -34.57 -10.89
N SER A 602 -11.56 -34.30 -10.40
CA SER A 602 -10.31 -34.80 -10.97
C SER A 602 -9.74 -35.92 -10.10
N GLU A 603 -9.27 -36.98 -10.73
CA GLU A 603 -8.46 -38.05 -10.12
C GLU A 603 -7.01 -37.59 -9.84
N LEU A 604 -6.65 -36.37 -10.26
CA LEU A 604 -5.34 -35.75 -10.11
C LEU A 604 -5.36 -34.74 -8.98
N GLY A 605 -4.24 -34.62 -8.27
CA GLY A 605 -4.02 -33.53 -7.31
C GLY A 605 -4.26 -32.15 -7.93
N ASP A 606 -4.57 -31.16 -7.12
CA ASP A 606 -4.77 -29.79 -7.59
C ASP A 606 -3.46 -29.06 -7.90
N ILE A 607 -2.33 -29.56 -7.37
CA ILE A 607 -0.96 -29.15 -7.68
C ILE A 607 -0.03 -30.36 -7.69
N LEU A 608 0.94 -30.40 -8.62
CA LEU A 608 2.00 -31.42 -8.65
C LEU A 608 3.34 -30.75 -8.93
N TRP A 609 4.39 -31.31 -8.35
CA TRP A 609 5.74 -30.77 -8.40
C TRP A 609 6.69 -31.75 -9.11
N PHE A 610 7.43 -31.26 -10.09
CA PHE A 610 8.30 -32.08 -10.91
C PHE A 610 9.72 -31.50 -11.00
N LYS A 611 10.67 -32.44 -11.10
CA LYS A 611 12.01 -32.14 -11.59
C LYS A 611 12.00 -31.88 -13.10
N PRO A 612 13.09 -31.33 -13.67
CA PRO A 612 13.18 -31.13 -15.11
C PRO A 612 13.00 -32.36 -15.95
N ASP A 613 13.26 -33.55 -15.46
CA ASP A 613 13.06 -34.83 -16.15
C ASP A 613 11.62 -35.38 -16.10
N ALA A 614 10.70 -34.63 -15.53
CA ALA A 614 9.29 -34.97 -15.26
C ALA A 614 9.08 -36.08 -14.20
N SER A 615 10.07 -36.43 -13.41
CA SER A 615 9.85 -37.18 -12.19
C SER A 615 9.29 -36.28 -11.09
N GLU A 616 8.35 -36.81 -10.30
CA GLU A 616 7.81 -36.06 -9.15
C GLU A 616 8.91 -35.80 -8.13
N MET A 617 8.84 -34.64 -7.45
CA MET A 617 9.79 -34.26 -6.40
C MET A 617 9.55 -35.09 -5.15
N ASP A 618 10.62 -35.55 -4.54
CA ASP A 618 10.61 -36.22 -3.24
C ASP A 618 11.23 -35.33 -2.13
N GLU A 619 11.25 -35.83 -0.89
CA GLU A 619 11.76 -35.10 0.26
C GLU A 619 13.26 -34.75 0.11
N ALA A 620 14.05 -35.58 -0.53
CA ALA A 620 15.48 -35.34 -0.75
C ALA A 620 15.70 -34.22 -1.79
N ASP A 621 14.84 -34.15 -2.80
CA ASP A 621 14.87 -33.10 -3.82
C ASP A 621 14.57 -31.72 -3.21
N TRP A 622 13.58 -31.64 -2.32
CA TRP A 622 13.26 -30.39 -1.62
C TRP A 622 14.39 -29.89 -0.69
N ASN A 623 15.16 -30.78 -0.14
CA ASN A 623 16.31 -30.47 0.73
C ASN A 623 17.62 -30.28 -0.05
N SER A 624 17.58 -30.29 -1.39
CA SER A 624 18.78 -30.13 -2.22
C SER A 624 19.22 -28.67 -2.28
N GLY A 625 20.35 -28.37 -1.63
CA GLY A 625 20.90 -27.01 -1.55
C GLY A 625 21.35 -26.39 -2.89
N PHE A 626 21.48 -27.17 -3.95
CA PHE A 626 21.92 -26.71 -5.28
C PHE A 626 20.79 -26.66 -6.33
N ALA A 627 19.61 -27.16 -6.01
CA ALA A 627 18.48 -27.14 -6.94
C ALA A 627 17.95 -25.71 -7.15
N ARG A 628 17.90 -25.28 -8.43
CA ARG A 628 17.46 -23.94 -8.86
C ARG A 628 16.49 -24.03 -10.03
N SER A 629 15.84 -25.14 -10.21
CA SER A 629 14.87 -25.37 -11.29
C SER A 629 13.70 -26.20 -10.79
N LEU A 630 12.51 -25.86 -11.27
CA LEU A 630 11.26 -26.42 -10.81
C LEU A 630 10.24 -26.43 -11.94
N MET A 631 9.44 -27.50 -12.04
CA MET A 631 8.24 -27.52 -12.87
C MET A 631 7.03 -27.73 -11.99
N VAL A 632 6.05 -26.87 -12.11
CA VAL A 632 4.80 -26.88 -11.32
C VAL A 632 3.63 -27.13 -12.25
N PHE A 633 2.83 -28.15 -11.97
CA PHE A 633 1.56 -28.38 -12.63
C PHE A 633 0.42 -27.84 -11.78
N LEU A 634 -0.43 -27.00 -12.36
CA LEU A 634 -1.66 -26.47 -11.75
C LEU A 634 -2.86 -27.07 -12.47
N ASN A 635 -3.75 -27.68 -11.69
CA ASN A 635 -4.91 -28.39 -12.22
C ASN A 635 -6.14 -27.47 -12.31
N GLY A 636 -6.49 -27.02 -13.51
CA GLY A 636 -7.66 -26.15 -13.74
C GLY A 636 -9.02 -26.83 -13.51
N ASP A 637 -9.08 -28.18 -13.50
CA ASP A 637 -10.30 -28.92 -13.14
C ASP A 637 -10.50 -29.10 -11.63
N ALA A 638 -9.47 -28.81 -10.82
CA ALA A 638 -9.49 -29.01 -9.37
C ALA A 638 -9.65 -27.69 -8.60
N ILE A 639 -10.28 -26.72 -9.21
CA ILE A 639 -10.67 -25.46 -8.53
C ILE A 639 -11.91 -25.75 -7.67
N PRO A 640 -11.81 -25.63 -6.32
CA PRO A 640 -12.90 -26.03 -5.43
C PRO A 640 -14.02 -24.98 -5.33
N GLU A 641 -13.78 -23.78 -5.81
CA GLU A 641 -14.72 -22.66 -5.74
C GLU A 641 -15.84 -22.75 -6.78
N LEU A 642 -16.92 -22.04 -6.48
CA LEU A 642 -18.04 -21.82 -7.38
C LEU A 642 -18.00 -20.38 -7.91
N ASP A 643 -18.54 -20.17 -9.12
CA ASP A 643 -18.78 -18.83 -9.65
C ASP A 643 -19.96 -18.15 -8.90
N ASP A 644 -20.24 -16.88 -9.23
CA ASP A 644 -21.27 -16.07 -8.58
C ASP A 644 -22.70 -16.60 -8.76
N VAL A 645 -22.91 -17.54 -9.69
CA VAL A 645 -24.21 -18.20 -9.91
C VAL A 645 -24.21 -19.65 -9.41
N GLY A 646 -23.19 -20.04 -8.62
CA GLY A 646 -23.10 -21.35 -7.97
C GLY A 646 -22.65 -22.48 -8.89
N ARG A 647 -22.06 -22.18 -10.04
CA ARG A 647 -21.49 -23.18 -10.95
C ARG A 647 -20.03 -23.42 -10.63
N PRO A 648 -19.54 -24.65 -10.81
CA PRO A 648 -18.15 -24.97 -10.63
C PRO A 648 -17.25 -24.22 -11.61
N ILE A 649 -16.18 -23.64 -11.09
CA ILE A 649 -15.14 -23.04 -11.91
C ILE A 649 -14.26 -24.16 -12.50
N SER A 650 -13.95 -24.05 -13.78
CA SER A 650 -12.95 -24.89 -14.48
C SER A 650 -12.11 -23.98 -15.38
N ASP A 651 -10.83 -24.30 -15.50
CA ASP A 651 -9.85 -23.53 -16.25
C ASP A 651 -8.90 -24.45 -17.02
N ASP A 652 -8.01 -23.90 -17.83
CA ASP A 652 -6.89 -24.62 -18.44
C ASP A 652 -5.97 -25.20 -17.35
N HIS A 653 -5.32 -26.33 -17.64
CA HIS A 653 -4.17 -26.76 -16.85
C HIS A 653 -2.95 -25.93 -17.22
N PHE A 654 -2.13 -25.62 -16.22
CA PHE A 654 -0.89 -24.86 -16.42
C PHE A 654 0.34 -25.67 -16.03
N LEU A 655 1.44 -25.40 -16.74
CA LEU A 655 2.80 -25.77 -16.34
C LEU A 655 3.63 -24.50 -16.20
N LEU A 656 4.23 -24.33 -15.04
CA LEU A 656 5.17 -23.25 -14.73
C LEU A 656 6.57 -23.86 -14.69
N LEU A 657 7.46 -23.44 -15.57
CA LEU A 657 8.83 -23.92 -15.64
C LEU A 657 9.76 -22.81 -15.18
N PHE A 658 10.41 -22.98 -14.03
CA PHE A 658 11.36 -22.04 -13.48
C PHE A 658 12.78 -22.56 -13.67
N ASN A 659 13.67 -21.76 -14.22
CA ASN A 659 15.09 -22.04 -14.35
C ASN A 659 15.92 -20.85 -13.86
N ALA A 660 16.38 -20.87 -12.60
CA ALA A 660 17.28 -19.87 -12.04
C ALA A 660 18.76 -20.28 -12.15
N HIS A 661 19.11 -21.31 -12.94
CA HIS A 661 20.51 -21.66 -13.23
C HIS A 661 21.15 -20.71 -14.24
N ASN A 662 22.47 -20.58 -14.16
CA ASN A 662 23.31 -19.83 -15.12
C ASN A 662 23.40 -20.47 -16.50
N GLY A 663 22.82 -21.63 -16.73
CA GLY A 663 22.79 -22.35 -17.99
C GLY A 663 21.40 -22.85 -18.34
N PRO A 664 21.16 -23.13 -19.63
CA PRO A 664 19.87 -23.67 -20.06
C PRO A 664 19.68 -25.10 -19.53
N ILE A 665 18.44 -25.43 -19.17
CA ILE A 665 18.04 -26.75 -18.70
C ILE A 665 17.04 -27.35 -19.68
N ARG A 666 17.11 -28.70 -19.85
CA ARG A 666 16.15 -29.43 -20.62
C ARG A 666 15.02 -29.91 -19.71
N PHE A 667 13.81 -29.46 -20.01
CA PHE A 667 12.60 -29.91 -19.35
C PHE A 667 11.85 -30.92 -20.22
N THR A 668 11.50 -32.05 -19.65
CA THR A 668 10.65 -33.07 -20.26
C THR A 668 9.20 -32.80 -19.85
N MET A 669 8.31 -32.73 -20.86
CA MET A 669 6.88 -32.50 -20.58
C MET A 669 6.28 -33.70 -19.85
N PRO A 670 5.38 -33.48 -18.89
CA PRO A 670 4.80 -34.53 -18.08
C PRO A 670 3.95 -35.50 -18.92
N PRO A 671 3.55 -36.67 -18.36
CA PRO A 671 2.73 -37.66 -19.05
C PRO A 671 1.42 -37.10 -19.57
N SER A 672 0.93 -37.70 -20.68
CA SER A 672 -0.30 -37.25 -21.37
C SER A 672 -1.58 -37.26 -20.53
N ARG A 673 -1.58 -37.95 -19.37
CA ARG A 673 -2.67 -37.88 -18.39
C ARG A 673 -2.86 -36.47 -17.81
N LEU A 674 -1.79 -35.62 -17.77
CA LEU A 674 -1.83 -34.23 -17.29
C LEU A 674 -2.12 -33.25 -18.43
N GLY A 675 -1.85 -33.59 -19.66
CA GLY A 675 -2.08 -32.77 -20.84
C GLY A 675 -1.33 -33.33 -22.05
N GLN A 676 -1.96 -33.36 -23.21
CA GLN A 676 -1.37 -33.96 -24.40
C GLN A 676 -0.52 -32.97 -25.20
N ASN A 677 -0.96 -31.71 -25.25
CA ASN A 677 -0.32 -30.64 -26.01
C ASN A 677 -0.26 -29.38 -25.18
N TRP A 678 0.92 -28.84 -24.96
CA TRP A 678 1.19 -27.68 -24.13
C TRP A 678 1.52 -26.48 -24.99
N CYS A 679 0.68 -25.45 -24.96
CA CYS A 679 0.88 -24.17 -25.64
C CYS A 679 1.71 -23.25 -24.80
N VAL A 680 2.74 -22.64 -25.36
CA VAL A 680 3.51 -21.57 -24.65
C VAL A 680 2.62 -20.33 -24.55
N ARG A 681 2.40 -19.87 -23.32
CA ARG A 681 1.63 -18.68 -23.03
C ARG A 681 2.54 -17.48 -22.76
N LEU A 682 3.68 -17.72 -22.09
CA LEU A 682 4.63 -16.69 -21.74
C LEU A 682 6.05 -17.26 -21.68
N ASN A 683 7.04 -16.50 -22.19
CA ASN A 683 8.46 -16.82 -22.11
C ASN A 683 9.27 -15.56 -21.80
N THR A 684 9.86 -15.50 -20.60
CA THR A 684 10.63 -14.34 -20.16
C THR A 684 11.95 -14.14 -20.88
N ALA A 685 12.53 -15.22 -21.44
CA ALA A 685 13.78 -15.14 -22.20
C ALA A 685 13.62 -14.40 -23.54
N THR A 686 12.45 -14.45 -24.14
CA THR A 686 12.18 -13.84 -25.46
C THR A 686 11.14 -12.73 -25.40
N ALA A 687 10.70 -12.32 -24.21
CA ALA A 687 9.62 -11.36 -23.98
C ALA A 687 8.29 -11.70 -24.72
N GLN A 688 8.08 -12.98 -25.03
CA GLN A 688 6.92 -13.39 -25.82
C GLN A 688 5.74 -13.76 -24.92
N VAL A 689 4.57 -13.26 -25.28
CA VAL A 689 3.28 -13.65 -24.73
C VAL A 689 2.40 -14.14 -25.87
N ASP A 690 1.76 -15.31 -25.71
CA ASP A 690 0.96 -16.00 -26.72
C ASP A 690 1.61 -16.02 -28.13
N PRO A 691 2.86 -16.52 -28.27
CA PRO A 691 3.60 -16.39 -29.51
C PRO A 691 2.87 -17.06 -30.69
N PRO A 692 2.54 -16.32 -31.74
CA PRO A 692 1.80 -16.89 -32.89
C PRO A 692 2.62 -17.93 -33.62
N GLY A 693 1.98 -19.05 -34.00
CA GLY A 693 2.60 -20.09 -34.84
C GLY A 693 3.58 -21.00 -34.09
N VAL A 694 3.79 -20.87 -32.80
CA VAL A 694 4.57 -21.82 -32.00
C VAL A 694 3.78 -23.13 -31.87
N ARG A 695 4.41 -24.26 -32.32
CA ARG A 695 3.76 -25.56 -32.19
C ARG A 695 3.68 -25.98 -30.73
N PRO A 696 2.52 -26.52 -30.29
CA PRO A 696 2.41 -27.04 -28.94
C PRO A 696 3.45 -28.10 -28.62
N TRP A 697 3.98 -28.10 -27.40
CA TRP A 697 4.89 -29.14 -26.93
C TRP A 697 4.11 -30.38 -26.53
N ARG A 698 4.54 -31.54 -27.03
CA ARG A 698 3.83 -32.80 -26.75
C ARG A 698 4.23 -33.38 -25.40
N ALA A 699 3.32 -34.07 -24.75
CA ALA A 699 3.62 -34.91 -23.60
C ALA A 699 4.81 -35.83 -23.85
N GLY A 700 5.74 -35.91 -22.89
CA GLY A 700 6.96 -36.70 -22.97
C GLY A 700 8.05 -36.12 -23.90
N SER A 701 7.80 -35.03 -24.60
CA SER A 701 8.85 -34.35 -25.39
C SER A 701 9.75 -33.48 -24.49
N THR A 702 11.01 -33.35 -24.87
CA THR A 702 12.00 -32.58 -24.09
C THR A 702 12.34 -31.28 -24.83
N HIS A 703 12.27 -30.17 -24.09
CA HIS A 703 12.50 -28.82 -24.60
C HIS A 703 13.55 -28.09 -23.77
N ARG A 704 14.27 -27.18 -24.41
CA ARG A 704 15.25 -26.33 -23.76
C ARG A 704 14.52 -25.12 -23.15
N VAL A 705 14.78 -24.86 -21.88
CA VAL A 705 14.42 -23.61 -21.17
C VAL A 705 15.71 -22.85 -20.89
N ASP A 706 15.77 -21.59 -21.29
CA ASP A 706 17.00 -20.79 -21.22
C ASP A 706 17.38 -20.48 -19.76
N ALA A 707 18.66 -20.08 -19.58
CA ALA A 707 19.17 -19.65 -18.27
C ALA A 707 18.37 -18.46 -17.73
N HIS A 708 18.18 -18.42 -16.43
CA HIS A 708 17.46 -17.33 -15.75
C HIS A 708 16.14 -16.98 -16.47
N SER A 709 15.23 -17.97 -16.61
CA SER A 709 13.96 -17.72 -17.30
C SER A 709 12.78 -18.50 -16.71
N VAL A 710 11.60 -17.96 -16.95
CA VAL A 710 10.31 -18.60 -16.69
C VAL A 710 9.63 -18.92 -18.02
N MET A 711 9.03 -20.09 -18.12
CA MET A 711 8.06 -20.40 -19.16
C MET A 711 6.73 -20.80 -18.54
N VAL A 712 5.67 -20.22 -19.04
CA VAL A 712 4.28 -20.56 -18.68
C VAL A 712 3.64 -21.24 -19.87
N LEU A 713 3.12 -22.44 -19.64
CA LEU A 713 2.42 -23.19 -20.67
C LEU A 713 1.02 -23.56 -20.17
N SER A 714 0.07 -23.65 -21.10
CA SER A 714 -1.27 -24.17 -20.78
C SER A 714 -1.71 -25.26 -21.74
N THR A 715 -2.67 -26.06 -21.28
CA THR A 715 -3.40 -27.01 -22.10
C THR A 715 -4.88 -26.97 -21.77
N THR A 716 -5.71 -26.90 -22.81
CA THR A 716 -7.15 -26.79 -22.60
C THR A 716 -7.71 -28.05 -21.98
N VAL A 717 -8.48 -27.90 -20.94
CA VAL A 717 -9.23 -28.97 -20.31
C VAL A 717 -10.38 -29.38 -21.23
N VAL A 718 -10.42 -30.65 -21.59
CA VAL A 718 -11.57 -31.19 -22.31
C VAL A 718 -12.69 -31.43 -21.29
N PRO A 719 -13.87 -30.83 -21.46
CA PRO A 719 -15.00 -30.99 -20.51
C PRO A 719 -15.32 -32.48 -20.29
N GLU A 720 -15.66 -32.85 -19.06
CA GLU A 720 -15.93 -34.23 -18.66
C GLU A 720 -17.00 -34.92 -19.58
N ALA A 721 -18.02 -34.14 -19.95
CA ALA A 721 -19.03 -34.61 -20.90
C ALA A 721 -18.44 -35.06 -22.23
N GLU A 722 -17.43 -34.35 -22.76
CA GLU A 722 -16.73 -34.73 -23.99
C GLU A 722 -15.76 -35.88 -23.75
N ARG A 723 -15.10 -35.96 -22.58
CA ARG A 723 -14.26 -37.12 -22.20
C ARG A 723 -15.07 -38.38 -22.07
N VAL A 724 -16.25 -38.33 -21.44
CA VAL A 724 -17.18 -39.44 -21.33
C VAL A 724 -17.70 -39.84 -22.73
N ALA A 725 -18.05 -38.86 -23.55
CA ALA A 725 -18.46 -39.13 -24.95
C ALA A 725 -17.34 -39.74 -25.78
N ALA A 726 -16.08 -39.28 -25.60
CA ALA A 726 -14.92 -39.81 -26.29
C ALA A 726 -14.59 -41.24 -25.82
N LYS A 727 -14.60 -41.51 -24.50
CA LYS A 727 -14.45 -42.87 -23.93
C LYS A 727 -15.57 -43.82 -24.45
N SER A 728 -16.81 -43.33 -24.50
CA SER A 728 -17.93 -44.11 -25.02
C SER A 728 -17.82 -44.42 -26.52
N ARG A 729 -17.31 -43.47 -27.31
CA ARG A 729 -17.01 -43.69 -28.74
C ARG A 729 -15.86 -44.68 -28.95
N ALA A 730 -14.80 -44.58 -28.15
CA ALA A 730 -13.67 -45.52 -28.23
C ALA A 730 -14.07 -46.92 -27.81
N LEU A 731 -14.87 -47.09 -26.76
CA LEU A 731 -15.42 -48.40 -26.36
C LEU A 731 -16.37 -49.00 -27.41
N ARG A 732 -17.18 -48.18 -28.08
CA ARG A 732 -18.03 -48.62 -29.18
C ARG A 732 -17.21 -49.02 -30.43
N ALA A 733 -16.12 -48.31 -30.72
CA ALA A 733 -15.23 -48.62 -31.83
C ALA A 733 -14.47 -49.96 -31.61
N THR A 734 -13.97 -50.19 -30.38
CA THR A 734 -13.34 -51.46 -30.00
C THR A 734 -14.33 -52.63 -29.99
N ALA A 735 -15.56 -52.42 -29.51
CA ALA A 735 -16.61 -53.42 -29.54
C ALA A 735 -17.09 -53.73 -30.98
N SER A 736 -17.05 -52.75 -31.87
CA SER A 736 -17.36 -52.92 -33.29
C SER A 736 -16.24 -53.67 -34.05
N ALA A 737 -14.97 -53.38 -33.70
CA ALA A 737 -13.80 -54.08 -34.27
C ALA A 737 -13.75 -55.56 -33.85
N ALA A 738 -14.19 -55.88 -32.62
CA ALA A 738 -14.28 -57.26 -32.10
C ALA A 738 -15.43 -58.07 -32.70
N LYS A 739 -16.39 -57.44 -33.38
CA LYS A 739 -17.54 -58.08 -34.04
C LYS A 739 -17.38 -58.21 -35.54
N ALA A 740 -16.25 -57.83 -36.12
CA ALA A 740 -16.00 -58.07 -37.55
C ALA A 740 -15.79 -59.57 -37.81
N PRO A 741 -16.56 -60.22 -38.70
CA PRO A 741 -16.41 -61.64 -38.96
C PRO A 741 -15.03 -61.90 -39.60
N MET A 742 -14.31 -62.91 -39.09
CA MET A 742 -13.13 -63.44 -39.74
C MET A 742 -13.55 -63.94 -41.11
N ARG A 743 -12.96 -63.44 -42.20
CA ARG A 743 -13.11 -63.99 -43.51
C ARG A 743 -12.44 -65.37 -43.52
N PRO A 744 -13.13 -66.44 -43.98
CA PRO A 744 -12.48 -67.74 -44.17
C PRO A 744 -11.48 -67.63 -45.28
N THR A 745 -10.29 -68.23 -45.07
CA THR A 745 -9.24 -68.44 -46.03
C THR A 745 -9.61 -69.57 -46.96
#